data_65c0c5ed3a6b438d6433d88116ebf253
#
_entry.id   65c0c5ed3a6b438d6433d88116ebf253
#
_cell.length_a   1.000
_cell.length_b   1.000
_cell.length_c   1.000
_cell.angle_alpha   90.00
_cell.angle_beta   90.00
_cell.angle_gamma   90.00
#
_symmetry.space_group_name_H-M   'P 1'
#
loop_
_entity.id
_entity.type
_entity.pdbx_description
1 polymer ?
#
loop_
_entity_poly.entity_id
_entity_poly.type
_entity_poly.pdbx_seq_one_letter_code
_entity_poly.pdbx_strand_id
1 'polypeptide(L)'
;MKAHVRNHNGAPTLFLDNKPVYANLQWIGGFNLADPTSVALTQTAMRAFAKSGVHLYSLDGCYDWCGPRNGNPSPYDFSQVGPRLQAGIDADPDALFNLRLMFETHHLADNWWNKKYPNEGEVLSEGEASSASFASKIWQQHVNELLTALVAHLREIGMYDRVIGYQMCTGVCGEWIKAWGSMDPANGDYSEPMRLYFRAWLAKRYGTDAALQAAWAKPEVTLTSAEVPSSIDQDTTSHYYFRNPTIERQVIDFYAAHNELCADTLLDFCHTIKTLTGGDKLTGAFYGYLMELSWNDAYFNDGFLGTGALALAAAEVATIQRSGHLGLAKTLRSPDIDFFVSPYTYGFRGLGGDGLAMQPSESLRLHGKLYWFEEDTLMHNNFDPRKRMHPIKHSVAIYKRNFAEVLTHAQGITWLENDYFAEDPSLVDEFHTLQTHFHNIGNWAVQFDRRPSAEVAVFLDDESYMYEANKNGISLPLIWHQRLMNLNRFGAPHDLYLLNDLLEGRLQEYKLYIFLNIFHLNSDRRAALKAQLRRDGKTALFLYAPGYINQDDVTNPFSTDHMTDITGFKFGMGKSYWTPMMHVTDFTHTITRDVSQELFWGTTRSLAPLFHLEDDDATTLGDVIGSLGRCQPGLGVKSFNAGSKTNWNSVYVATPNVPSPVLRGIARFAGVHLYNEAGDVLYATTNLLSVHTVSGGPRTFKLPRPVDIVYDIFNQRVVSHEPAGFSVQLPPASTALYFTGNTKDLSTLPGVSLDINN
;
A
#
# COMPACT_ATOMS: atom_id res chain seq x y z
N MET A 1 -18.40 -13.62 21.34
CA MET A 1 -17.90 -13.61 19.96
C MET A 1 -16.38 -13.46 19.98
N LYS A 2 -15.65 -14.38 19.36
CA LYS A 2 -14.20 -14.33 19.17
C LYS A 2 -13.89 -14.03 17.71
N ALA A 3 -12.93 -13.16 17.46
CA ALA A 3 -12.46 -12.81 16.13
C ALA A 3 -10.94 -12.96 16.01
N HIS A 4 -10.46 -13.66 14.98
CA HIS A 4 -9.04 -13.91 14.75
C HIS A 4 -8.73 -13.85 13.28
N VAL A 5 -7.47 -13.54 12.95
CA VAL A 5 -6.92 -13.77 11.61
C VAL A 5 -6.03 -15.02 11.67
N ARG A 6 -6.31 -15.98 10.78
CA ARG A 6 -5.53 -17.23 10.65
C ARG A 6 -5.31 -17.56 9.19
N ASN A 7 -4.25 -18.29 8.89
CA ASN A 7 -4.08 -18.86 7.56
C ASN A 7 -5.17 -19.90 7.29
N HIS A 8 -5.89 -19.73 6.19
CA HIS A 8 -6.89 -20.67 5.71
C HIS A 8 -6.79 -20.77 4.19
N ASN A 9 -6.56 -21.98 3.68
CA ASN A 9 -6.37 -22.21 2.26
C ASN A 9 -5.31 -21.32 1.61
N GLY A 10 -4.19 -21.10 2.31
CA GLY A 10 -3.04 -20.37 1.81
C GLY A 10 -3.12 -18.84 1.92
N ALA A 11 -4.10 -18.27 2.65
CA ALA A 11 -4.19 -16.84 2.86
C ALA A 11 -4.70 -16.46 4.26
N PRO A 12 -4.32 -15.30 4.81
CA PRO A 12 -4.91 -14.74 6.02
C PRO A 12 -6.42 -14.59 5.82
N THR A 13 -7.19 -15.04 6.80
CA THR A 13 -8.65 -15.09 6.72
C THR A 13 -9.23 -14.70 8.07
N LEU A 14 -10.31 -13.93 8.03
CA LEU A 14 -11.10 -13.62 9.21
C LEU A 14 -11.85 -14.86 9.69
N PHE A 15 -11.75 -15.16 11.00
CA PHE A 15 -12.51 -16.18 11.68
C PHE A 15 -13.40 -15.54 12.75
N LEU A 16 -14.69 -15.85 12.71
CA LEU A 16 -15.67 -15.51 13.74
C LEU A 16 -16.12 -16.80 14.42
N ASP A 17 -15.86 -16.94 15.72
CA ASP A 17 -16.13 -18.16 16.49
C ASP A 17 -15.70 -19.46 15.75
N ASN A 18 -14.48 -19.45 15.22
CA ASN A 18 -13.86 -20.55 14.45
C ASN A 18 -14.43 -20.81 13.04
N LYS A 19 -15.35 -20.01 12.54
CA LYS A 19 -15.83 -20.10 11.15
C LYS A 19 -15.06 -19.11 10.27
N PRO A 20 -14.43 -19.57 9.15
CA PRO A 20 -13.83 -18.65 8.20
C PRO A 20 -14.91 -17.88 7.46
N VAL A 21 -14.73 -16.57 7.35
CA VAL A 21 -15.65 -15.67 6.65
C VAL A 21 -14.85 -14.74 5.73
N TYR A 22 -15.47 -14.33 4.63
CA TYR A 22 -14.93 -13.26 3.80
C TYR A 22 -15.08 -11.93 4.56
N ALA A 23 -13.99 -11.20 4.74
CA ALA A 23 -13.99 -9.91 5.41
C ALA A 23 -14.59 -8.84 4.48
N ASN A 24 -15.91 -8.71 4.54
CA ASN A 24 -16.72 -7.75 3.78
C ASN A 24 -17.47 -6.86 4.77
N LEU A 25 -17.03 -5.61 4.89
CA LEU A 25 -17.50 -4.65 5.87
C LEU A 25 -18.18 -3.46 5.19
N GLN A 26 -19.09 -2.80 5.91
CA GLN A 26 -19.57 -1.46 5.58
C GLN A 26 -19.03 -0.46 6.59
N TRP A 27 -18.45 0.66 6.15
CA TRP A 27 -18.22 1.81 7.03
C TRP A 27 -19.50 2.59 7.21
N ILE A 28 -19.86 2.87 8.45
CA ILE A 28 -21.12 3.53 8.81
C ILE A 28 -20.90 4.90 9.49
N GLY A 29 -19.67 5.40 9.50
CA GLY A 29 -19.33 6.62 10.23
C GLY A 29 -19.58 6.48 11.73
N GLY A 30 -19.83 7.60 12.38
CA GLY A 30 -20.35 7.65 13.74
C GLY A 30 -21.81 8.09 13.68
N PHE A 31 -22.74 7.36 14.25
CA PHE A 31 -24.13 7.80 14.33
C PHE A 31 -24.22 9.17 15.01
N ASN A 32 -24.70 10.18 14.31
CA ASN A 32 -25.02 11.48 14.89
C ASN A 32 -26.42 11.39 15.53
N LEU A 33 -26.49 10.93 16.80
CA LEU A 33 -27.75 10.73 17.51
C LEU A 33 -28.53 12.02 17.72
N ALA A 34 -27.93 13.18 17.57
CA ALA A 34 -28.64 14.48 17.63
C ALA A 34 -29.41 14.80 16.34
N ASP A 35 -29.13 14.08 15.23
CA ASP A 35 -29.83 14.22 13.97
C ASP A 35 -30.54 12.93 13.55
N PRO A 36 -31.87 12.83 13.84
CA PRO A 36 -32.64 11.64 13.49
C PRO A 36 -32.66 11.32 11.98
N THR A 37 -32.46 12.31 11.11
CA THR A 37 -32.41 12.09 9.67
C THR A 37 -31.12 11.35 9.29
N SER A 38 -29.98 11.80 9.80
CA SER A 38 -28.69 11.13 9.61
C SER A 38 -28.72 9.69 10.14
N VAL A 39 -29.29 9.46 11.32
CA VAL A 39 -29.49 8.12 11.88
C VAL A 39 -30.31 7.23 10.95
N ALA A 40 -31.45 7.73 10.46
CA ALA A 40 -32.35 6.96 9.58
C ALA A 40 -31.68 6.60 8.24
N LEU A 41 -30.87 7.52 7.67
CA LEU A 41 -30.10 7.26 6.45
C LEU A 41 -29.05 6.15 6.66
N THR A 42 -28.24 6.25 7.71
CA THR A 42 -27.24 5.22 8.03
C THR A 42 -27.92 3.85 8.28
N GLN A 43 -29.03 3.82 9.03
CA GLN A 43 -29.77 2.59 9.24
C GLN A 43 -30.37 2.02 7.95
N THR A 44 -30.77 2.87 7.01
CA THR A 44 -31.28 2.41 5.69
C THR A 44 -30.17 1.75 4.89
N ALA A 45 -28.99 2.35 4.85
CA ALA A 45 -27.82 1.74 4.23
C ALA A 45 -27.45 0.38 4.89
N MET A 46 -27.40 0.32 6.22
CA MET A 46 -27.13 -0.92 6.96
C MET A 46 -28.13 -2.03 6.61
N ARG A 47 -29.45 -1.72 6.56
CA ARG A 47 -30.45 -2.71 6.15
C ARG A 47 -30.27 -3.24 4.73
N ALA A 48 -29.79 -2.39 3.81
CA ALA A 48 -29.49 -2.81 2.45
C ALA A 48 -28.28 -3.78 2.39
N PHE A 49 -27.22 -3.46 3.14
CA PHE A 49 -26.06 -4.35 3.27
C PHE A 49 -26.43 -5.66 3.99
N ALA A 50 -27.20 -5.62 5.08
CA ALA A 50 -27.66 -6.80 5.80
C ALA A 50 -28.48 -7.75 4.91
N LYS A 51 -29.37 -7.22 4.03
CA LYS A 51 -30.08 -8.02 3.03
C LYS A 51 -29.12 -8.73 2.05
N SER A 52 -27.95 -8.17 1.80
CA SER A 52 -26.91 -8.77 0.97
C SER A 52 -26.03 -9.78 1.71
N GLY A 53 -26.28 -10.02 3.00
CA GLY A 53 -25.52 -10.92 3.86
C GLY A 53 -24.32 -10.25 4.55
N VAL A 54 -24.17 -8.94 4.44
CA VAL A 54 -23.07 -8.18 5.07
C VAL A 54 -23.52 -7.70 6.43
N HIS A 55 -22.94 -8.26 7.51
CA HIS A 55 -23.26 -7.96 8.90
C HIS A 55 -22.04 -7.42 9.68
N LEU A 56 -20.96 -7.08 8.99
CA LEU A 56 -19.76 -6.52 9.57
C LEU A 56 -19.71 -5.01 9.28
N TYR A 57 -19.53 -4.21 10.33
CA TYR A 57 -19.57 -2.76 10.21
C TYR A 57 -18.33 -2.12 10.83
N SER A 58 -17.77 -1.12 10.16
CA SER A 58 -16.74 -0.24 10.69
C SER A 58 -17.40 1.03 11.21
N LEU A 59 -17.29 1.28 12.53
CA LEU A 59 -17.95 2.37 13.23
C LEU A 59 -16.92 3.36 13.79
N ASP A 60 -17.05 4.63 13.42
CA ASP A 60 -16.16 5.69 13.90
C ASP A 60 -16.53 6.13 15.32
N GLY A 61 -15.53 6.38 16.11
CA GLY A 61 -15.48 7.00 17.42
C GLY A 61 -16.77 7.00 18.23
N CYS A 62 -16.92 6.09 19.19
CA CYS A 62 -18.11 6.00 20.02
C CYS A 62 -17.96 6.71 21.37
N TYR A 63 -16.89 7.44 21.61
CA TYR A 63 -16.56 8.06 22.88
C TYR A 63 -16.20 9.52 22.71
N ASP A 64 -16.28 10.27 23.81
CA ASP A 64 -15.72 11.63 23.89
C ASP A 64 -14.59 11.66 24.93
N TRP A 65 -13.44 12.09 24.49
CA TRP A 65 -12.29 12.37 25.37
C TRP A 65 -12.35 13.84 25.80
N CYS A 66 -13.22 14.12 26.75
CA CYS A 66 -13.63 15.48 27.10
C CYS A 66 -12.80 16.15 28.21
N GLY A 67 -11.88 15.43 28.83
CA GLY A 67 -11.18 15.87 30.03
C GLY A 67 -12.03 15.89 31.29
N PRO A 68 -11.43 16.10 32.47
CA PRO A 68 -12.14 16.20 33.71
C PRO A 68 -13.14 17.36 33.71
N ARG A 69 -14.43 17.08 33.91
CA ARG A 69 -15.51 18.09 34.04
C ARG A 69 -15.96 18.21 35.47
N ASN A 70 -16.55 19.34 35.83
CA ASN A 70 -17.12 19.56 37.16
C ASN A 70 -18.16 18.46 37.48
N GLY A 71 -17.87 17.66 38.51
CA GLY A 71 -18.73 16.54 38.95
C GLY A 71 -18.44 15.18 38.33
N ASN A 72 -17.59 15.10 37.28
CA ASN A 72 -17.13 13.82 36.73
C ASN A 72 -15.58 13.81 36.70
N PRO A 73 -14.95 12.99 37.55
CA PRO A 73 -13.47 12.89 37.58
C PRO A 73 -12.91 12.14 36.37
N SER A 74 -13.73 11.36 35.63
CA SER A 74 -13.30 10.67 34.45
C SER A 74 -13.05 11.64 33.29
N PRO A 75 -11.89 11.55 32.60
CA PRO A 75 -11.63 12.35 31.39
C PRO A 75 -12.39 11.84 30.17
N TYR A 76 -13.11 10.71 30.27
CA TYR A 76 -13.80 10.05 29.17
C TYR A 76 -15.31 10.09 29.37
N ASP A 77 -16.04 10.35 28.28
CA ASP A 77 -17.50 10.21 28.22
C ASP A 77 -17.87 9.08 27.27
N PHE A 78 -18.37 7.97 27.81
CA PHE A 78 -18.82 6.81 27.07
C PHE A 78 -20.35 6.76 26.91
N SER A 79 -21.08 7.83 27.28
CA SER A 79 -22.56 7.85 27.25
C SER A 79 -23.15 7.57 25.87
N GLN A 80 -22.38 7.85 24.79
CA GLN A 80 -22.80 7.63 23.42
C GLN A 80 -22.45 6.25 22.87
N VAL A 81 -21.60 5.48 23.55
CA VAL A 81 -21.12 4.18 23.05
C VAL A 81 -22.27 3.18 22.90
N GLY A 82 -23.02 2.95 24.00
CA GLY A 82 -24.14 2.04 23.97
C GLY A 82 -25.24 2.43 22.98
N PRO A 83 -25.76 3.69 23.03
CA PRO A 83 -26.78 4.15 22.07
C PRO A 83 -26.37 4.05 20.59
N ARG A 84 -25.14 4.33 20.24
CA ARG A 84 -24.67 4.21 18.83
C ARG A 84 -24.57 2.75 18.38
N LEU A 85 -24.03 1.86 19.21
CA LEU A 85 -24.04 0.43 18.92
C LEU A 85 -25.45 -0.12 18.81
N GLN A 86 -26.38 0.33 19.71
CA GLN A 86 -27.78 -0.06 19.68
C GLN A 86 -28.49 0.41 18.41
N ALA A 87 -28.22 1.65 17.94
CA ALA A 87 -28.77 2.16 16.68
C ALA A 87 -28.36 1.28 15.47
N GLY A 88 -27.13 0.74 15.47
CA GLY A 88 -26.70 -0.24 14.48
C GLY A 88 -27.41 -1.58 14.62
N ILE A 89 -27.57 -2.10 15.84
CA ILE A 89 -28.28 -3.36 16.12
C ILE A 89 -29.78 -3.25 15.76
N ASP A 90 -30.39 -2.09 15.95
CA ASP A 90 -31.77 -1.83 15.54
C ASP A 90 -31.96 -1.86 14.01
N ALA A 91 -30.91 -1.56 13.26
CA ALA A 91 -30.89 -1.67 11.81
C ALA A 91 -30.63 -3.11 11.34
N ASP A 92 -29.68 -3.79 11.99
CA ASP A 92 -29.27 -5.16 11.72
C ASP A 92 -29.02 -5.92 13.03
N PRO A 93 -29.95 -6.81 13.45
CA PRO A 93 -29.82 -7.58 14.68
C PRO A 93 -28.57 -8.47 14.76
N ASP A 94 -27.97 -8.81 13.62
CA ASP A 94 -26.75 -9.61 13.51
C ASP A 94 -25.48 -8.78 13.44
N ALA A 95 -25.58 -7.44 13.54
CA ALA A 95 -24.47 -6.51 13.41
C ALA A 95 -23.30 -6.82 14.36
N LEU A 96 -22.11 -6.83 13.80
CA LEU A 96 -20.82 -6.91 14.49
C LEU A 96 -19.94 -5.73 14.07
N PHE A 97 -19.21 -5.15 15.01
CA PHE A 97 -18.54 -3.87 14.81
C PHE A 97 -17.01 -3.98 14.93
N ASN A 98 -16.32 -3.36 13.99
CA ASN A 98 -14.93 -2.92 14.13
C ASN A 98 -14.95 -1.45 14.54
N LEU A 99 -14.39 -1.10 15.70
CA LEU A 99 -14.38 0.27 16.21
C LEU A 99 -13.14 1.01 15.72
N ARG A 100 -13.33 2.11 14.99
CA ARG A 100 -12.27 3.04 14.59
C ARG A 100 -12.08 4.07 15.70
N LEU A 101 -10.96 3.99 16.42
CA LEU A 101 -10.70 4.77 17.62
C LEU A 101 -9.73 5.92 17.31
N MET A 102 -10.22 7.16 17.35
CA MET A 102 -9.42 8.36 17.04
C MET A 102 -8.76 8.89 18.31
N PHE A 103 -7.41 9.03 18.28
CA PHE A 103 -6.62 9.49 19.43
C PHE A 103 -6.00 10.87 19.22
N GLU A 104 -6.37 11.59 18.17
CA GLU A 104 -5.81 12.89 17.85
C GLU A 104 -6.30 13.97 18.81
N THR A 105 -5.39 14.79 19.35
CA THR A 105 -5.73 15.73 20.43
C THR A 105 -6.26 17.08 19.96
N HIS A 106 -5.96 17.50 18.73
CA HIS A 106 -6.43 18.78 18.21
C HIS A 106 -7.93 18.82 17.90
N HIS A 107 -8.58 17.67 17.76
CA HIS A 107 -10.03 17.55 17.57
C HIS A 107 -10.82 17.58 18.88
N LEU A 108 -10.13 17.52 20.03
CA LEU A 108 -10.80 17.50 21.33
C LEU A 108 -11.43 18.86 21.65
N ALA A 109 -12.66 18.81 22.20
CA ALA A 109 -13.43 20.00 22.53
C ALA A 109 -12.58 21.01 23.34
N ASP A 110 -12.61 22.28 22.95
CA ASP A 110 -11.85 23.37 23.58
C ASP A 110 -10.33 23.17 23.59
N ASN A 111 -9.80 22.21 22.85
CA ASN A 111 -8.38 21.84 22.82
C ASN A 111 -7.80 21.66 24.24
N TRP A 112 -8.60 21.02 25.13
CA TRP A 112 -8.30 20.94 26.57
C TRP A 112 -7.00 20.21 26.85
N TRP A 113 -6.68 19.15 26.07
CA TRP A 113 -5.50 18.35 26.32
C TRP A 113 -4.22 19.15 26.09
N ASN A 114 -4.11 19.82 24.95
CA ASN A 114 -2.93 20.63 24.62
C ASN A 114 -2.79 21.84 25.56
N LYS A 115 -3.90 22.42 26.02
CA LYS A 115 -3.88 23.49 27.05
C LYS A 115 -3.35 22.98 28.39
N LYS A 116 -3.68 21.74 28.75
CA LYS A 116 -3.25 21.12 30.01
C LYS A 116 -1.81 20.62 29.95
N TYR A 117 -1.35 20.17 28.79
CA TYR A 117 -0.02 19.60 28.56
C TYR A 117 0.72 20.34 27.43
N PRO A 118 1.01 21.62 27.59
CA PRO A 118 1.53 22.47 26.50
C PRO A 118 2.91 22.04 25.97
N ASN A 119 3.70 21.32 26.78
CA ASN A 119 5.05 20.85 26.41
C ASN A 119 5.04 19.46 25.76
N GLU A 120 3.88 18.85 25.62
CA GLU A 120 3.72 17.49 25.07
C GLU A 120 3.26 17.50 23.59
N GLY A 121 2.97 18.69 23.05
CA GLY A 121 2.61 18.89 21.65
C GLY A 121 3.83 18.77 20.74
N GLU A 122 3.58 18.39 19.49
CA GLU A 122 4.59 18.47 18.44
C GLU A 122 4.96 19.93 18.15
N VAL A 123 6.21 20.16 17.72
CA VAL A 123 6.71 21.49 17.35
C VAL A 123 7.27 21.43 15.94
N LEU A 124 6.80 22.31 15.07
CA LEU A 124 7.23 22.40 13.68
C LEU A 124 8.36 23.42 13.51
N SER A 125 9.05 23.38 12.37
CA SER A 125 10.10 24.34 12.01
C SER A 125 9.63 25.80 12.00
N GLU A 126 8.34 26.06 11.84
CA GLU A 126 7.72 27.38 11.79
C GLU A 126 6.97 27.77 13.08
N GLY A 127 6.91 26.90 14.07
CA GLY A 127 6.24 27.13 15.32
C GLY A 127 5.57 25.92 15.92
N GLU A 128 4.68 26.14 16.88
CA GLU A 128 3.96 25.09 17.58
C GLU A 128 2.84 24.47 16.71
N ALA A 129 2.68 23.18 16.81
CA ALA A 129 1.52 22.47 16.27
C ALA A 129 0.46 22.23 17.35
N SER A 130 -0.74 21.82 16.92
CA SER A 130 -1.90 21.66 17.80
C SER A 130 -2.10 20.25 18.34
N SER A 131 -1.29 19.29 17.93
CA SER A 131 -1.44 17.86 18.25
C SER A 131 -0.40 17.37 19.23
N ALA A 132 -0.71 16.31 19.98
CA ALA A 132 0.27 15.61 20.79
C ALA A 132 1.40 15.03 19.92
N SER A 133 2.65 15.17 20.38
CA SER A 133 3.77 14.45 19.78
C SER A 133 3.59 12.95 19.94
N PHE A 134 3.92 12.14 18.90
CA PHE A 134 3.93 10.69 19.04
C PHE A 134 4.93 10.21 20.10
N ALA A 135 5.97 10.99 20.39
CA ALA A 135 6.95 10.72 21.43
C ALA A 135 6.46 11.05 22.86
N SER A 136 5.32 11.73 23.03
CA SER A 136 4.78 12.06 24.34
C SER A 136 4.37 10.83 25.14
N LYS A 137 5.10 10.53 26.20
CA LYS A 137 4.76 9.43 27.11
C LYS A 137 3.44 9.65 27.87
N ILE A 138 3.10 10.92 28.13
CA ILE A 138 1.85 11.30 28.76
C ILE A 138 0.66 10.99 27.84
N TRP A 139 0.78 11.33 26.55
CA TRP A 139 -0.26 11.00 25.56
C TRP A 139 -0.40 9.50 25.38
N GLN A 140 0.70 8.75 25.21
CA GLN A 140 0.69 7.28 25.09
C GLN A 140 0.01 6.62 26.30
N GLN A 141 0.32 7.08 27.52
CA GLN A 141 -0.31 6.59 28.73
C GLN A 141 -1.82 6.87 28.73
N HIS A 142 -2.24 8.10 28.42
CA HIS A 142 -3.67 8.45 28.39
C HIS A 142 -4.46 7.66 27.34
N VAL A 143 -3.87 7.37 26.20
CA VAL A 143 -4.50 6.50 25.19
C VAL A 143 -4.68 5.07 25.75
N ASN A 144 -3.66 4.51 26.39
CA ASN A 144 -3.76 3.17 27.01
C ASN A 144 -4.80 3.14 28.14
N GLU A 145 -4.93 4.20 28.94
CA GLU A 145 -5.98 4.35 29.95
C GLU A 145 -7.38 4.44 29.33
N LEU A 146 -7.54 5.20 28.23
CA LEU A 146 -8.78 5.29 27.45
C LEU A 146 -9.18 3.90 26.92
N LEU A 147 -8.24 3.16 26.29
CA LEU A 147 -8.51 1.81 25.78
C LEU A 147 -8.96 0.86 26.88
N THR A 148 -8.33 0.94 28.05
CA THR A 148 -8.68 0.12 29.22
C THR A 148 -10.08 0.44 29.71
N ALA A 149 -10.41 1.72 29.84
CA ALA A 149 -11.72 2.18 30.30
C ALA A 149 -12.82 1.83 29.29
N LEU A 150 -12.55 1.97 27.98
CA LEU A 150 -13.52 1.63 26.92
C LEU A 150 -13.87 0.14 26.92
N VAL A 151 -12.86 -0.76 26.99
CA VAL A 151 -13.11 -2.20 27.03
C VAL A 151 -13.89 -2.59 28.29
N ALA A 152 -13.59 -1.97 29.44
CA ALA A 152 -14.34 -2.19 30.67
C ALA A 152 -15.80 -1.74 30.52
N HIS A 153 -16.03 -0.55 29.97
CA HIS A 153 -17.37 -0.01 29.73
C HIS A 153 -18.20 -0.89 28.78
N LEU A 154 -17.60 -1.36 27.66
CA LEU A 154 -18.29 -2.28 26.74
C LEU A 154 -18.74 -3.58 27.42
N ARG A 155 -17.99 -4.09 28.40
CA ARG A 155 -18.36 -5.25 29.19
C ARG A 155 -19.49 -4.91 30.14
N GLU A 156 -19.42 -3.77 30.81
CA GLU A 156 -20.44 -3.28 31.76
C GLU A 156 -21.82 -3.14 31.09
N ILE A 157 -21.87 -2.53 29.91
CA ILE A 157 -23.10 -2.34 29.14
C ILE A 157 -23.57 -3.56 28.33
N GLY A 158 -22.82 -4.68 28.38
CA GLY A 158 -23.16 -5.92 27.67
C GLY A 158 -22.94 -5.89 26.15
N MET A 159 -22.22 -4.90 25.63
CA MET A 159 -21.95 -4.74 24.18
C MET A 159 -20.61 -5.35 23.73
N TYR A 160 -19.81 -5.89 24.65
CA TYR A 160 -18.47 -6.42 24.35
C TYR A 160 -18.49 -7.50 23.26
N ASP A 161 -19.49 -8.37 23.24
CA ASP A 161 -19.57 -9.44 22.25
C ASP A 161 -19.98 -8.97 20.85
N ARG A 162 -20.50 -7.76 20.71
CA ARG A 162 -20.82 -7.13 19.42
C ARG A 162 -19.58 -6.51 18.76
N VAL A 163 -18.50 -6.27 19.50
CA VAL A 163 -17.24 -5.72 18.97
C VAL A 163 -16.30 -6.87 18.57
N ILE A 164 -15.87 -6.89 17.31
CA ILE A 164 -14.94 -7.88 16.78
C ILE A 164 -13.52 -7.34 16.69
N GLY A 165 -13.33 -6.03 16.59
CA GLY A 165 -12.01 -5.42 16.39
C GLY A 165 -11.93 -3.97 16.83
N TYR A 166 -10.70 -3.53 17.00
CA TYR A 166 -10.33 -2.16 17.36
C TYR A 166 -9.28 -1.66 16.38
N GLN A 167 -9.60 -0.61 15.65
CA GLN A 167 -8.69 0.03 14.69
C GLN A 167 -8.13 1.30 15.32
N MET A 168 -6.81 1.31 15.50
CA MET A 168 -6.07 2.42 16.10
C MET A 168 -5.90 3.52 15.08
N CYS A 169 -6.48 4.71 15.33
CA CYS A 169 -6.47 5.84 14.42
C CYS A 169 -5.89 7.07 15.10
N THR A 170 -4.94 7.73 14.47
CA THR A 170 -4.40 9.02 14.90
C THR A 170 -3.78 9.75 13.70
N GLY A 171 -3.43 11.02 13.87
CA GLY A 171 -2.93 11.84 12.75
C GLY A 171 -4.04 12.29 11.81
N VAL A 172 -3.67 12.75 10.64
CA VAL A 172 -4.60 13.23 9.62
C VAL A 172 -5.49 12.07 9.16
N CYS A 173 -6.80 12.28 9.15
CA CYS A 173 -7.80 11.27 8.81
C CYS A 173 -7.72 9.96 9.62
N GLY A 174 -6.94 9.92 10.70
CA GLY A 174 -6.72 8.69 11.47
C GLY A 174 -5.67 7.74 10.92
N GLU A 175 -4.87 8.18 9.96
CA GLU A 175 -3.99 7.34 9.14
C GLU A 175 -2.53 7.33 9.60
N TRP A 176 -2.26 7.62 10.86
CA TRP A 176 -0.92 7.61 11.49
C TRP A 176 0.10 8.56 10.84
N ILE A 177 -0.36 9.56 10.10
CA ILE A 177 0.46 10.57 9.44
C ILE A 177 0.17 11.92 10.07
N LYS A 178 1.18 12.57 10.63
CA LYS A 178 1.04 13.94 11.11
C LYS A 178 0.95 14.94 9.95
N ALA A 179 0.37 16.12 10.17
CA ALA A 179 0.22 17.13 9.12
C ALA A 179 1.55 17.47 8.45
N TRP A 180 2.63 17.65 9.22
CA TRP A 180 3.97 17.87 8.70
C TRP A 180 4.55 16.63 7.94
N GLY A 181 4.03 15.46 8.19
CA GLY A 181 4.35 14.23 7.46
C GLY A 181 3.65 14.09 6.12
N SER A 182 2.68 14.94 5.77
CA SER A 182 1.87 14.82 4.55
C SER A 182 1.51 16.16 3.91
N MET A 183 0.82 17.05 4.63
CA MET A 183 0.16 18.23 4.07
C MET A 183 0.89 19.54 4.34
N ASP A 184 1.77 19.59 5.34
CA ASP A 184 2.46 20.78 5.75
C ASP A 184 3.90 20.76 5.22
N PRO A 185 4.37 21.80 4.53
CA PRO A 185 5.76 21.90 4.07
C PRO A 185 6.77 22.05 5.21
N ALA A 186 6.32 22.47 6.40
CA ALA A 186 7.19 22.57 7.58
C ALA A 186 7.70 21.19 8.00
N ASN A 187 8.92 21.15 8.52
CA ASN A 187 9.49 19.92 9.08
C ASN A 187 9.19 19.81 10.58
N GLY A 188 9.13 18.62 11.13
CA GLY A 188 8.91 18.27 12.53
C GLY A 188 9.65 16.97 12.89
N ASP A 189 9.53 16.45 14.08
CA ASP A 189 8.97 17.07 15.28
C ASP A 189 10.13 17.59 16.15
N TYR A 190 10.14 18.88 16.50
CA TYR A 190 11.21 19.53 17.31
C TYR A 190 10.83 19.62 18.79
N SER A 191 9.80 18.94 19.24
CA SER A 191 9.34 18.94 20.63
C SER A 191 10.37 18.31 21.58
N GLU A 192 10.28 18.67 22.87
CA GLU A 192 11.10 18.04 23.91
C GLU A 192 10.85 16.53 24.02
N PRO A 193 9.60 16.01 23.99
CA PRO A 193 9.37 14.58 23.93
C PRO A 193 10.12 13.89 22.79
N MET A 194 10.08 14.46 21.57
CA MET A 194 10.77 13.88 20.41
C MET A 194 12.29 13.94 20.56
N ARG A 195 12.83 15.01 21.09
CA ARG A 195 14.27 15.15 21.37
C ARG A 195 14.76 14.11 22.37
N LEU A 196 14.01 13.92 23.45
CA LEU A 196 14.35 12.91 24.47
C LEU A 196 14.25 11.49 23.92
N TYR A 197 13.21 11.21 23.12
CA TYR A 197 13.06 9.91 22.46
C TYR A 197 14.24 9.66 21.50
N PHE A 198 14.59 10.63 20.66
CA PHE A 198 15.68 10.52 19.70
C PHE A 198 17.02 10.25 20.38
N ARG A 199 17.34 10.95 21.46
CA ARG A 199 18.55 10.69 22.27
C ARG A 199 18.56 9.29 22.85
N ALA A 200 17.44 8.81 23.37
CA ALA A 200 17.32 7.45 23.88
C ALA A 200 17.51 6.40 22.78
N TRP A 201 16.94 6.65 21.60
CA TRP A 201 17.11 5.81 20.41
C TRP A 201 18.57 5.76 19.96
N LEU A 202 19.26 6.91 19.92
CA LEU A 202 20.69 7.00 19.59
C LEU A 202 21.55 6.27 20.63
N ALA A 203 21.22 6.40 21.92
CA ALA A 203 21.92 5.66 22.98
C ALA A 203 21.80 4.14 22.82
N LYS A 204 20.61 3.67 22.47
CA LYS A 204 20.39 2.25 22.17
C LYS A 204 21.17 1.79 20.93
N ARG A 205 21.25 2.63 19.89
CA ARG A 205 21.89 2.33 18.60
C ARG A 205 23.41 2.34 18.67
N TYR A 206 23.99 3.36 19.29
CA TYR A 206 25.43 3.63 19.26
C TYR A 206 26.15 3.26 20.56
N GLY A 207 25.47 3.27 21.67
CA GLY A 207 26.01 2.88 22.97
C GLY A 207 27.00 3.88 23.61
N THR A 208 27.79 4.61 22.82
CA THR A 208 28.81 5.56 23.29
C THR A 208 28.83 6.84 22.46
N ASP A 209 29.27 7.95 23.07
CA ASP A 209 29.47 9.22 22.35
C ASP A 209 30.46 9.08 21.20
N ALA A 210 31.56 8.35 21.41
CA ALA A 210 32.57 8.11 20.38
C ALA A 210 32.00 7.40 19.14
N ALA A 211 31.12 6.41 19.32
CA ALA A 211 30.46 5.73 18.20
C ALA A 211 29.49 6.66 17.45
N LEU A 212 28.73 7.49 18.17
CA LEU A 212 27.85 8.49 17.57
C LEU A 212 28.66 9.55 16.78
N GLN A 213 29.74 10.09 17.39
CA GLN A 213 30.63 11.07 16.75
C GLN A 213 31.24 10.53 15.45
N ALA A 214 31.70 9.29 15.48
CA ALA A 214 32.23 8.62 14.29
C ALA A 214 31.16 8.45 13.19
N ALA A 215 29.95 8.03 13.57
CA ALA A 215 28.85 7.79 12.63
C ALA A 215 28.32 9.08 11.98
N TRP A 216 28.30 10.20 12.73
CA TRP A 216 27.80 11.48 12.24
C TRP A 216 28.91 12.39 11.68
N ALA A 217 30.17 11.99 11.83
CA ALA A 217 31.34 12.82 11.53
C ALA A 217 31.28 14.21 12.27
N LYS A 218 30.77 14.21 13.51
CA LYS A 218 30.56 15.39 14.36
C LYS A 218 31.21 15.18 15.74
N PRO A 219 32.46 15.59 15.94
CA PRO A 219 33.20 15.30 17.18
C PRO A 219 32.65 16.00 18.45
N GLU A 220 31.82 17.03 18.28
CA GLU A 220 31.23 17.81 19.39
C GLU A 220 29.91 17.21 19.91
N VAL A 221 29.29 16.28 19.17
CA VAL A 221 27.98 15.74 19.53
C VAL A 221 28.13 14.60 20.54
N THR A 222 27.26 14.56 21.54
CA THR A 222 27.13 13.47 22.50
C THR A 222 25.73 12.89 22.47
N LEU A 223 25.54 11.70 23.04
CA LEU A 223 24.23 11.09 23.19
C LEU A 223 23.23 11.96 23.98
N THR A 224 23.76 12.86 24.85
CA THR A 224 22.93 13.79 25.65
C THR A 224 22.73 15.15 25.00
N SER A 225 23.57 15.54 24.04
CA SER A 225 23.47 16.82 23.34
C SER A 225 22.93 16.73 21.92
N ALA A 226 22.70 15.53 21.43
CA ALA A 226 22.16 15.30 20.07
C ALA A 226 20.77 15.96 19.91
N GLU A 227 20.59 16.65 18.80
CA GLU A 227 19.36 17.37 18.46
C GLU A 227 18.69 16.75 17.21
N VAL A 228 17.39 16.98 17.06
CA VAL A 228 16.67 16.74 15.80
C VAL A 228 17.35 17.56 14.70
N PRO A 229 17.58 17.00 13.49
CA PRO A 229 18.22 17.72 12.41
C PRO A 229 17.41 18.96 12.01
N SER A 230 18.10 20.05 11.66
CA SER A 230 17.43 21.28 11.24
C SER A 230 16.57 21.06 9.99
N SER A 231 15.61 21.98 9.73
CA SER A 231 14.79 21.92 8.52
C SER A 231 15.65 21.95 7.25
N ILE A 232 16.73 22.73 7.25
CA ILE A 232 17.67 22.77 6.12
C ILE A 232 18.33 21.41 5.91
N ASP A 233 18.80 20.74 6.97
CA ASP A 233 19.41 19.43 6.88
C ASP A 233 18.40 18.37 6.38
N GLN A 234 17.14 18.47 6.81
CA GLN A 234 16.09 17.56 6.35
C GLN A 234 15.75 17.76 4.88
N ASP A 235 15.76 18.97 4.35
CA ASP A 235 15.35 19.32 2.99
C ASP A 235 16.47 19.21 1.97
N THR A 236 17.74 19.21 2.37
CA THR A 236 18.89 19.21 1.46
C THR A 236 19.61 17.87 1.44
N THR A 237 20.27 17.61 0.33
CA THR A 237 21.14 16.44 0.14
C THR A 237 22.44 16.86 -0.52
N SER A 238 23.54 16.22 -0.15
CA SER A 238 24.87 16.53 -0.67
C SER A 238 25.19 15.85 -2.00
N HIS A 239 24.39 14.84 -2.39
CA HIS A 239 24.66 14.05 -3.60
C HIS A 239 23.41 13.93 -4.49
N TYR A 240 23.08 15.00 -5.22
CA TYR A 240 21.88 15.09 -6.06
C TYR A 240 20.60 14.80 -5.26
N TYR A 241 19.87 13.73 -5.59
CA TYR A 241 18.68 13.30 -4.83
C TYR A 241 18.99 12.29 -3.72
N PHE A 242 20.24 11.96 -3.47
CA PHE A 242 20.64 10.97 -2.49
C PHE A 242 21.33 11.59 -1.28
N ARG A 243 21.00 11.09 -0.11
CA ARG A 243 21.66 11.43 1.16
C ARG A 243 22.94 10.64 1.31
N ASN A 244 23.99 11.34 1.67
CA ASN A 244 25.29 10.73 1.97
C ASN A 244 25.23 10.01 3.33
N PRO A 245 25.41 8.66 3.37
CA PRO A 245 25.31 7.90 4.60
C PRO A 245 26.37 8.25 5.67
N THR A 246 27.41 8.99 5.30
CA THR A 246 28.47 9.40 6.22
C THR A 246 28.20 10.78 6.83
N ILE A 247 27.98 11.81 5.99
CA ILE A 247 27.87 13.20 6.46
C ILE A 247 26.45 13.67 6.75
N GLU A 248 25.43 12.94 6.23
CA GLU A 248 24.00 13.22 6.46
C GLU A 248 23.35 12.16 7.34
N ARG A 249 24.14 11.39 8.06
CA ARG A 249 23.69 10.29 8.91
C ARG A 249 22.69 10.72 9.98
N GLN A 250 22.82 11.92 10.51
CA GLN A 250 21.88 12.46 11.50
C GLN A 250 20.45 12.48 10.98
N VAL A 251 20.23 12.88 9.72
CA VAL A 251 18.89 12.92 9.11
C VAL A 251 18.35 11.51 8.88
N ILE A 252 19.21 10.60 8.41
CA ILE A 252 18.84 9.19 8.21
C ILE A 252 18.42 8.56 9.53
N ASP A 253 19.19 8.79 10.60
CA ASP A 253 18.89 8.26 11.94
C ASP A 253 17.61 8.87 12.51
N PHE A 254 17.36 10.17 12.27
CA PHE A 254 16.13 10.83 12.72
C PHE A 254 14.88 10.22 12.07
N TYR A 255 14.88 10.04 10.74
CA TYR A 255 13.75 9.42 10.07
C TYR A 255 13.56 7.95 10.45
N ALA A 256 14.67 7.22 10.65
CA ALA A 256 14.60 5.85 11.16
C ALA A 256 13.97 5.82 12.56
N ALA A 257 14.40 6.72 13.47
CA ALA A 257 13.84 6.86 14.81
C ALA A 257 12.36 7.25 14.81
N HIS A 258 11.96 8.22 13.96
CA HIS A 258 10.59 8.67 13.83
C HIS A 258 9.66 7.53 13.34
N ASN A 259 10.04 6.83 12.29
CA ASN A 259 9.24 5.73 11.75
C ASN A 259 9.17 4.53 12.72
N GLU A 260 10.26 4.26 13.47
CA GLU A 260 10.25 3.25 14.52
C GLU A 260 9.36 3.66 15.70
N LEU A 261 9.35 4.94 16.08
CA LEU A 261 8.45 5.49 17.10
C LEU A 261 6.98 5.27 16.74
N CYS A 262 6.60 5.58 15.50
CA CYS A 262 5.22 5.39 15.04
C CYS A 262 4.82 3.91 15.11
N ALA A 263 5.68 3.01 14.63
CA ALA A 263 5.43 1.58 14.69
C ALA A 263 5.31 1.07 16.14
N ASP A 264 6.22 1.47 17.02
CA ASP A 264 6.22 1.05 18.44
C ASP A 264 4.99 1.54 19.18
N THR A 265 4.56 2.79 18.94
CA THR A 265 3.38 3.37 19.56
C THR A 265 2.10 2.67 19.09
N LEU A 266 1.97 2.41 17.78
CA LEU A 266 0.87 1.63 17.23
C LEU A 266 0.80 0.23 17.87
N LEU A 267 1.93 -0.46 17.95
CA LEU A 267 2.00 -1.79 18.53
C LEU A 267 1.71 -1.82 20.02
N ASP A 268 2.10 -0.79 20.78
CA ASP A 268 1.79 -0.65 22.21
C ASP A 268 0.27 -0.55 22.44
N PHE A 269 -0.43 0.24 21.64
CA PHE A 269 -1.88 0.33 21.70
C PHE A 269 -2.58 -0.98 21.30
N CYS A 270 -2.09 -1.63 20.25
CA CYS A 270 -2.58 -2.95 19.86
C CYS A 270 -2.34 -3.99 20.98
N HIS A 271 -1.15 -3.99 21.59
CA HIS A 271 -0.79 -4.87 22.70
C HIS A 271 -1.73 -4.70 23.91
N THR A 272 -2.06 -3.45 24.24
CA THR A 272 -3.02 -3.14 25.30
C THR A 272 -4.38 -3.81 25.05
N ILE A 273 -4.94 -3.67 23.84
CA ILE A 273 -6.19 -4.35 23.49
C ILE A 273 -6.03 -5.88 23.52
N LYS A 274 -4.96 -6.43 22.95
CA LYS A 274 -4.73 -7.88 22.97
C LYS A 274 -4.68 -8.41 24.40
N THR A 275 -4.01 -7.72 25.30
CA THR A 275 -3.92 -8.07 26.71
C THR A 275 -5.31 -8.01 27.39
N LEU A 276 -6.04 -6.91 27.22
CA LEU A 276 -7.36 -6.71 27.83
C LEU A 276 -8.40 -7.72 27.34
N THR A 277 -8.28 -8.17 26.10
CA THR A 277 -9.24 -9.08 25.47
C THR A 277 -8.80 -10.54 25.46
N GLY A 278 -7.60 -10.85 25.98
CA GLY A 278 -7.03 -12.19 25.93
C GLY A 278 -6.76 -12.66 24.48
N GLY A 279 -6.57 -11.74 23.55
CA GLY A 279 -6.39 -12.02 22.13
C GLY A 279 -7.66 -12.34 21.34
N ASP A 280 -8.83 -12.31 21.98
CA ASP A 280 -10.11 -12.70 21.36
C ASP A 280 -10.72 -11.61 20.42
N LYS A 281 -10.08 -10.45 20.31
CA LYS A 281 -10.51 -9.36 19.42
C LYS A 281 -9.38 -8.96 18.46
N LEU A 282 -9.77 -8.46 17.28
CA LEU A 282 -8.83 -7.98 16.26
C LEU A 282 -8.25 -6.61 16.65
N THR A 283 -7.05 -6.35 16.20
CA THR A 283 -6.41 -5.04 16.25
C THR A 283 -5.83 -4.70 14.89
N GLY A 284 -5.90 -3.45 14.49
CA GLY A 284 -5.36 -2.98 13.21
C GLY A 284 -5.27 -1.48 13.10
N ALA A 285 -4.84 -1.00 11.95
CA ALA A 285 -4.66 0.42 11.70
C ALA A 285 -4.62 0.75 10.20
N PHE A 286 -4.83 2.02 9.88
CA PHE A 286 -4.41 2.63 8.65
C PHE A 286 -2.89 2.85 8.70
N TYR A 287 -2.10 1.99 8.04
CA TYR A 287 -0.64 2.07 8.17
C TYR A 287 0.08 1.39 7.01
N GLY A 288 1.26 1.92 6.65
CA GLY A 288 2.14 1.27 5.67
C GLY A 288 1.92 1.67 4.22
N TYR A 289 1.54 2.92 3.92
CA TYR A 289 1.23 3.45 2.60
C TYR A 289 2.47 3.63 1.70
N LEU A 290 3.32 2.62 1.62
CA LEU A 290 4.61 2.72 0.95
C LEU A 290 4.49 2.86 -0.56
N MET A 291 3.48 2.25 -1.16
CA MET A 291 3.23 2.33 -2.61
C MET A 291 2.60 3.64 -3.04
N GLU A 292 1.90 4.33 -2.15
CA GLU A 292 1.34 5.67 -2.36
C GLU A 292 2.32 6.77 -1.96
N LEU A 293 3.50 6.41 -1.43
CA LEU A 293 4.51 7.32 -0.88
C LEU A 293 3.93 8.18 0.26
N SER A 294 3.16 7.57 1.15
CA SER A 294 2.26 8.26 2.06
C SER A 294 1.18 8.99 1.23
N TRP A 295 0.80 10.19 1.59
CA TRP A 295 -0.03 11.04 0.73
C TRP A 295 0.89 11.89 -0.14
N ASN A 296 1.24 11.39 -1.33
CA ASN A 296 2.17 12.07 -2.21
C ASN A 296 1.59 13.38 -2.79
N ASP A 297 2.48 14.24 -3.27
CA ASP A 297 2.11 15.55 -3.79
C ASP A 297 1.19 15.49 -5.01
N ALA A 298 1.24 14.42 -5.81
CA ALA A 298 0.36 14.26 -6.96
C ALA A 298 -1.12 14.13 -6.55
N TYR A 299 -1.40 13.43 -5.45
CA TYR A 299 -2.75 13.34 -4.89
C TYR A 299 -3.28 14.71 -4.44
N PHE A 300 -2.45 15.49 -3.76
CA PHE A 300 -2.85 16.82 -3.27
C PHE A 300 -2.94 17.86 -4.37
N ASN A 301 -2.22 17.69 -5.46
CA ASN A 301 -2.27 18.57 -6.63
C ASN A 301 -3.62 18.61 -7.32
N ASP A 302 -4.41 17.56 -7.26
CA ASP A 302 -5.74 17.49 -7.86
C ASP A 302 -6.81 18.28 -7.09
N GLY A 303 -6.42 19.02 -6.07
CA GLY A 303 -7.33 19.94 -5.36
C GLY A 303 -8.34 19.23 -4.45
N PHE A 304 -8.11 17.98 -4.06
CA PHE A 304 -9.00 17.23 -3.18
C PHE A 304 -9.20 17.95 -1.84
N LEU A 305 -8.13 18.55 -1.28
CA LEU A 305 -8.15 19.22 0.02
C LEU A 305 -8.28 20.77 -0.08
N GLY A 306 -8.45 21.34 -1.27
CA GLY A 306 -8.60 22.78 -1.44
C GLY A 306 -7.28 23.57 -1.48
N THR A 307 -7.29 24.82 -0.99
CA THR A 307 -6.18 25.77 -1.19
C THR A 307 -4.83 25.38 -0.57
N GLY A 308 -4.79 24.46 0.37
CA GLY A 308 -3.53 23.97 0.99
C GLY A 308 -2.69 23.11 0.05
N ALA A 309 -3.30 22.41 -0.89
CA ALA A 309 -2.65 21.53 -1.84
C ALA A 309 -1.68 22.25 -2.79
N LEU A 310 -1.96 23.49 -3.15
CA LEU A 310 -1.10 24.30 -4.02
C LEU A 310 0.26 24.61 -3.39
N ALA A 311 0.33 24.76 -2.08
CA ALA A 311 1.58 25.06 -1.37
C ALA A 311 2.52 23.84 -1.37
N LEU A 312 1.98 22.62 -1.18
CA LEU A 312 2.75 21.39 -1.22
C LEU A 312 3.24 21.06 -2.62
N ALA A 313 2.38 21.25 -3.63
CA ALA A 313 2.76 21.11 -5.02
C ALA A 313 3.93 22.01 -5.39
N ALA A 314 3.89 23.26 -4.96
CA ALA A 314 4.96 24.23 -5.19
C ALA A 314 6.24 23.88 -4.42
N ALA A 315 6.12 23.19 -3.28
CA ALA A 315 7.26 22.79 -2.45
C ALA A 315 7.92 21.48 -2.92
N GLU A 316 7.26 20.69 -3.77
CA GLU A 316 7.74 19.39 -4.28
C GLU A 316 8.20 18.44 -3.14
N VAL A 317 7.42 18.35 -2.06
CA VAL A 317 7.78 17.59 -0.86
C VAL A 317 7.55 16.09 -1.07
N ALA A 318 8.57 15.27 -0.84
CA ALA A 318 8.41 13.83 -0.68
C ALA A 318 8.03 13.54 0.78
N THR A 319 6.89 12.91 0.99
CA THR A 319 6.30 12.75 2.32
C THR A 319 6.63 11.43 3.00
N ILE A 320 7.06 10.42 2.24
CA ILE A 320 7.21 9.05 2.76
C ILE A 320 8.18 8.94 3.95
N GLN A 321 9.33 9.62 3.93
CA GLN A 321 10.30 9.57 5.01
C GLN A 321 9.76 10.20 6.31
N ARG A 322 8.89 11.21 6.15
CA ARG A 322 8.28 12.00 7.22
C ARG A 322 6.99 11.39 7.76
N SER A 323 6.42 10.43 7.05
CA SER A 323 5.06 9.93 7.29
C SER A 323 4.91 9.09 8.55
N GLY A 324 5.97 8.43 8.99
CA GLY A 324 5.90 7.40 10.04
C GLY A 324 5.61 5.99 9.53
N HIS A 325 5.32 5.80 8.23
CA HIS A 325 4.87 4.53 7.65
C HIS A 325 6.00 3.56 7.26
N LEU A 326 7.27 4.00 7.25
CA LEU A 326 8.40 3.12 6.96
C LEU A 326 8.72 2.10 8.08
N GLY A 327 7.96 2.11 9.18
CA GLY A 327 7.99 1.07 10.20
C GLY A 327 7.18 -0.20 9.86
N LEU A 328 6.65 -0.31 8.64
CA LEU A 328 5.77 -1.43 8.24
C LEU A 328 6.42 -2.80 8.46
N ALA A 329 7.67 -2.99 8.06
CA ALA A 329 8.37 -4.26 8.24
C ALA A 329 8.41 -4.73 9.71
N LYS A 330 8.49 -3.78 10.68
CA LYS A 330 8.43 -4.06 12.11
C LYS A 330 7.03 -4.48 12.53
N THR A 331 6.00 -3.74 12.11
CA THR A 331 4.61 -4.04 12.48
C THR A 331 4.14 -5.39 11.91
N LEU A 332 4.58 -5.76 10.71
CA LEU A 332 4.26 -7.06 10.11
C LEU A 332 4.73 -8.25 10.95
N ARG A 333 5.84 -8.12 11.66
CA ARG A 333 6.41 -9.18 12.50
C ARG A 333 5.75 -9.29 13.87
N SER A 334 4.96 -8.31 14.29
CA SER A 334 4.31 -8.30 15.60
C SER A 334 3.08 -9.22 15.65
N PRO A 335 2.88 -10.00 16.70
CA PRO A 335 1.64 -10.75 16.91
C PRO A 335 0.47 -9.87 17.37
N ASP A 336 0.73 -8.62 17.78
CA ASP A 336 -0.24 -7.72 18.38
C ASP A 336 -1.11 -6.99 17.36
N ILE A 337 -0.82 -7.06 16.07
CA ILE A 337 -1.62 -6.49 15.00
C ILE A 337 -2.10 -7.57 14.04
N ASP A 338 -3.39 -7.59 13.71
CA ASP A 338 -4.02 -8.61 12.86
C ASP A 338 -4.27 -8.13 11.44
N PHE A 339 -4.60 -6.84 11.27
CA PHE A 339 -5.00 -6.30 9.99
C PHE A 339 -4.46 -4.89 9.74
N PHE A 340 -4.36 -4.57 8.45
CA PHE A 340 -4.05 -3.23 7.96
C PHE A 340 -5.17 -2.76 7.03
N VAL A 341 -5.39 -1.47 7.00
CA VAL A 341 -6.40 -0.83 6.16
C VAL A 341 -5.74 0.26 5.34
N SER A 342 -6.18 0.47 4.13
CA SER A 342 -6.00 1.73 3.42
C SER A 342 -7.12 1.95 2.41
N PRO A 343 -7.37 3.20 2.03
CA PRO A 343 -7.96 3.47 0.71
C PRO A 343 -7.10 2.79 -0.36
N TYR A 344 -7.68 2.54 -1.52
CA TYR A 344 -6.84 2.16 -2.67
C TYR A 344 -6.22 3.42 -3.30
N THR A 345 -5.22 3.21 -4.16
CA THR A 345 -4.45 4.32 -4.73
C THR A 345 -5.33 5.47 -5.21
N TYR A 346 -4.96 6.68 -4.84
CA TYR A 346 -5.64 7.90 -5.30
C TYR A 346 -5.29 8.29 -6.74
N GLY A 347 -4.24 7.72 -7.31
CA GLY A 347 -3.70 8.14 -8.57
C GLY A 347 -4.62 7.98 -9.76
N PHE A 348 -4.97 6.76 -10.11
CA PHE A 348 -5.82 6.49 -11.26
C PHE A 348 -7.01 5.60 -10.89
N ARG A 349 -7.99 6.19 -10.21
CA ARG A 349 -9.19 5.50 -9.73
C ARG A 349 -10.23 5.24 -10.80
N GLY A 350 -10.26 6.09 -11.84
CA GLY A 350 -11.26 6.06 -12.88
C GLY A 350 -11.25 4.80 -13.73
N LEU A 351 -12.07 4.85 -14.77
CA LEU A 351 -12.17 3.80 -15.76
C LEU A 351 -10.80 3.60 -16.46
N GLY A 352 -10.37 2.36 -16.54
CA GLY A 352 -9.06 2.02 -17.09
C GLY A 352 -7.92 2.12 -16.08
N GLY A 353 -8.12 2.64 -14.87
CA GLY A 353 -7.17 2.52 -13.78
C GLY A 353 -7.11 1.12 -13.19
N ASP A 354 -6.25 0.93 -12.21
CA ASP A 354 -6.21 -0.28 -11.40
C ASP A 354 -6.63 0.01 -9.95
N GLY A 355 -7.05 -1.02 -9.22
CA GLY A 355 -7.55 -0.92 -7.86
C GLY A 355 -6.49 -1.27 -6.81
N LEU A 356 -5.22 -0.98 -7.03
CA LEU A 356 -4.14 -1.48 -6.18
C LEU A 356 -4.11 -0.89 -4.77
N ALA A 357 -3.72 -1.72 -3.81
CA ALA A 357 -3.47 -1.34 -2.43
C ALA A 357 -2.36 -0.27 -2.29
N MET A 358 -2.40 0.53 -1.24
CA MET A 358 -1.32 1.48 -0.91
C MET A 358 -0.12 0.78 -0.23
N GLN A 359 -0.29 -0.46 0.22
CA GLN A 359 0.74 -1.28 0.86
C GLN A 359 1.28 -2.36 -0.10
N PRO A 360 2.46 -2.93 0.20
CA PRO A 360 2.93 -4.17 -0.43
C PRO A 360 2.10 -5.36 0.07
N SER A 361 0.98 -5.62 -0.60
CA SER A 361 -0.09 -6.51 -0.13
C SER A 361 0.35 -7.94 0.11
N GLU A 362 1.27 -8.46 -0.70
CA GLU A 362 1.76 -9.83 -0.55
C GLU A 362 2.73 -9.96 0.63
N SER A 363 3.44 -8.89 1.03
CA SER A 363 4.18 -8.88 2.31
C SER A 363 3.23 -8.99 3.50
N LEU A 364 2.10 -8.26 3.49
CA LEU A 364 1.09 -8.39 4.55
C LEU A 364 0.61 -9.84 4.64
N ARG A 365 0.24 -10.42 3.52
CA ARG A 365 -0.21 -11.80 3.40
C ARG A 365 0.85 -12.81 3.87
N LEU A 366 2.12 -12.64 3.45
CA LEU A 366 3.24 -13.52 3.84
C LEU A 366 3.43 -13.55 5.37
N HIS A 367 3.23 -12.42 6.03
CA HIS A 367 3.33 -12.28 7.49
C HIS A 367 2.03 -12.62 8.22
N GLY A 368 1.03 -13.16 7.53
CA GLY A 368 -0.23 -13.59 8.13
C GLY A 368 -1.18 -12.47 8.52
N LYS A 369 -1.01 -11.28 7.94
CA LYS A 369 -1.86 -10.11 8.20
C LYS A 369 -2.96 -10.01 7.16
N LEU A 370 -4.18 -9.69 7.61
CA LEU A 370 -5.30 -9.40 6.73
C LEU A 370 -5.19 -7.95 6.26
N TYR A 371 -5.45 -7.70 5.01
CA TYR A 371 -5.61 -6.36 4.46
C TYR A 371 -7.10 -6.09 4.21
N TRP A 372 -7.60 -4.95 4.66
CA TRP A 372 -8.92 -4.44 4.33
C TRP A 372 -8.80 -3.25 3.39
N PHE A 373 -9.16 -3.50 2.16
CA PHE A 373 -9.25 -2.49 1.11
C PHE A 373 -10.43 -1.56 1.41
N GLU A 374 -10.20 -0.28 1.56
CA GLU A 374 -11.26 0.70 1.75
C GLU A 374 -11.73 1.22 0.39
N GLU A 375 -12.97 0.87 0.03
CA GLU A 375 -13.61 1.32 -1.21
C GLU A 375 -14.25 2.68 -0.98
N ASP A 376 -13.50 3.73 -1.24
CA ASP A 376 -13.88 5.13 -1.05
C ASP A 376 -13.98 5.90 -2.38
N THR A 377 -14.31 5.21 -3.46
CA THR A 377 -14.42 5.81 -4.78
C THR A 377 -15.56 6.83 -4.84
N LEU A 378 -15.26 8.01 -5.36
CA LEU A 378 -16.28 9.03 -5.63
C LEU A 378 -17.05 8.66 -6.91
N MET A 379 -18.27 8.18 -6.74
CA MET A 379 -19.09 7.65 -7.82
C MET A 379 -19.92 8.72 -8.56
N HIS A 380 -20.63 8.28 -9.58
CA HIS A 380 -21.50 9.13 -10.41
C HIS A 380 -22.57 9.91 -9.65
N ASN A 381 -22.97 9.43 -8.46
CA ASN A 381 -23.98 10.01 -7.59
C ASN A 381 -23.40 10.82 -6.43
N ASN A 382 -22.08 11.09 -6.41
CA ASN A 382 -21.50 11.94 -5.38
C ASN A 382 -22.27 13.28 -5.29
N PHE A 383 -22.56 13.73 -4.08
CA PHE A 383 -23.32 14.95 -3.79
C PHE A 383 -22.68 16.22 -4.37
N ASP A 384 -21.34 16.26 -4.54
CA ASP A 384 -20.67 17.34 -5.27
C ASP A 384 -20.54 16.98 -6.76
N PRO A 385 -21.29 17.64 -7.67
CA PRO A 385 -21.23 17.34 -9.09
C PRO A 385 -19.84 17.48 -9.70
N ARG A 386 -18.95 18.28 -9.10
CA ARG A 386 -17.57 18.46 -9.58
C ARG A 386 -16.70 17.25 -9.27
N LYS A 387 -17.10 16.44 -8.31
CA LYS A 387 -16.41 15.20 -7.88
C LYS A 387 -17.01 13.95 -8.51
N ARG A 388 -18.11 14.07 -9.24
CA ARG A 388 -18.75 12.94 -9.93
C ARG A 388 -17.84 12.42 -11.02
N MET A 389 -17.35 11.19 -10.86
CA MET A 389 -16.34 10.65 -11.75
C MET A 389 -16.93 10.08 -13.04
N HIS A 390 -18.11 9.41 -12.99
CA HIS A 390 -18.57 8.60 -14.14
C HIS A 390 -20.08 8.40 -14.19
N PRO A 391 -20.63 8.05 -15.40
CA PRO A 391 -21.96 7.45 -15.49
C PRO A 391 -22.02 6.12 -14.71
N ILE A 392 -23.23 5.74 -14.29
CA ILE A 392 -23.46 4.52 -13.47
C ILE A 392 -22.76 3.27 -14.01
N LYS A 393 -22.81 3.04 -15.32
CA LYS A 393 -22.14 1.87 -15.95
C LYS A 393 -20.62 1.83 -15.71
N HIS A 394 -19.98 3.01 -15.58
CA HIS A 394 -18.55 3.11 -15.29
C HIS A 394 -18.30 2.83 -13.81
N SER A 395 -19.16 3.32 -12.92
CA SER A 395 -19.10 3.02 -11.49
C SER A 395 -19.21 1.50 -11.24
N VAL A 396 -20.16 0.83 -11.87
CA VAL A 396 -20.31 -0.63 -11.79
C VAL A 396 -19.07 -1.37 -12.29
N ALA A 397 -18.48 -0.90 -13.40
CA ALA A 397 -17.24 -1.51 -13.92
C ALA A 397 -16.05 -1.33 -12.97
N ILE A 398 -15.97 -0.17 -12.31
CA ILE A 398 -14.93 0.13 -11.31
C ILE A 398 -15.12 -0.73 -10.05
N TYR A 399 -16.33 -0.82 -9.50
CA TYR A 399 -16.62 -1.69 -8.35
C TYR A 399 -16.26 -3.16 -8.63
N LYS A 400 -16.64 -3.67 -9.81
CA LYS A 400 -16.28 -5.01 -10.25
C LYS A 400 -14.76 -5.21 -10.36
N ARG A 401 -14.02 -4.17 -10.83
CA ARG A 401 -12.56 -4.20 -10.91
C ARG A 401 -11.94 -4.28 -9.51
N ASN A 402 -12.36 -3.38 -8.61
CA ASN A 402 -11.83 -3.30 -7.25
C ASN A 402 -12.14 -4.59 -6.46
N PHE A 403 -13.36 -5.12 -6.60
CA PHE A 403 -13.71 -6.40 -5.99
C PHE A 403 -12.87 -7.56 -6.57
N ALA A 404 -12.61 -7.59 -7.87
CA ALA A 404 -11.79 -8.63 -8.49
C ALA A 404 -10.32 -8.55 -8.06
N GLU A 405 -9.77 -7.34 -7.88
CA GLU A 405 -8.44 -7.12 -7.29
C GLU A 405 -8.39 -7.71 -5.87
N VAL A 406 -9.29 -7.27 -4.99
CA VAL A 406 -9.40 -7.75 -3.61
C VAL A 406 -9.51 -9.28 -3.53
N LEU A 407 -10.34 -9.86 -4.38
CA LEU A 407 -10.58 -11.31 -4.41
C LEU A 407 -9.32 -12.09 -4.84
N THR A 408 -8.63 -11.62 -5.88
CA THR A 408 -7.45 -12.30 -6.43
C THR A 408 -6.23 -12.17 -5.54
N HIS A 409 -6.14 -11.10 -4.74
CA HIS A 409 -5.08 -10.90 -3.74
C HIS A 409 -5.44 -11.43 -2.34
N ALA A 410 -6.61 -12.08 -2.21
CA ALA A 410 -7.10 -12.68 -0.97
C ALA A 410 -7.24 -11.66 0.20
N GLN A 411 -7.69 -10.47 -0.13
CA GLN A 411 -7.92 -9.35 0.79
C GLN A 411 -9.38 -9.30 1.26
N GLY A 412 -9.67 -8.47 2.27
CA GLY A 412 -11.02 -8.06 2.64
C GLY A 412 -11.37 -6.70 2.05
N ILE A 413 -12.61 -6.25 2.22
CA ILE A 413 -13.07 -4.97 1.70
C ILE A 413 -13.96 -4.25 2.73
N THR A 414 -13.83 -2.93 2.78
CA THR A 414 -14.71 -2.03 3.53
C THR A 414 -15.32 -1.01 2.57
N TRP A 415 -16.64 -0.93 2.51
CA TRP A 415 -17.38 -0.02 1.63
C TRP A 415 -17.69 1.28 2.34
N LEU A 416 -17.36 2.43 1.75
CA LEU A 416 -17.63 3.77 2.30
C LEU A 416 -18.93 4.42 1.76
N GLU A 417 -19.76 3.68 1.07
CA GLU A 417 -20.89 4.19 0.30
C GLU A 417 -22.17 4.43 1.14
N ASN A 418 -22.11 5.26 2.18
CA ASN A 418 -23.31 5.64 2.92
C ASN A 418 -24.20 6.63 2.15
N ASP A 419 -23.59 7.54 1.39
CA ASP A 419 -24.31 8.59 0.67
C ASP A 419 -25.00 8.07 -0.60
N TYR A 420 -24.62 6.89 -1.05
CA TYR A 420 -25.16 6.23 -2.25
C TYR A 420 -26.68 6.03 -2.16
N PHE A 421 -27.17 5.73 -0.96
CA PHE A 421 -28.56 5.39 -0.70
C PHE A 421 -29.45 6.60 -0.44
N ALA A 422 -28.84 7.78 -0.22
CA ALA A 422 -29.57 8.98 0.19
C ALA A 422 -30.21 9.73 -0.99
N GLU A 423 -29.60 9.67 -2.17
CA GLU A 423 -29.94 10.54 -3.29
C GLU A 423 -30.76 9.89 -4.40
N ASP A 424 -30.66 8.58 -4.60
CA ASP A 424 -31.41 7.87 -5.65
C ASP A 424 -31.82 6.44 -5.22
N PRO A 425 -33.05 6.28 -4.71
CA PRO A 425 -33.56 4.97 -4.29
C PRO A 425 -33.60 3.93 -5.43
N SER A 426 -33.60 4.31 -6.70
CA SER A 426 -33.59 3.36 -7.81
C SER A 426 -32.26 2.63 -7.96
N LEU A 427 -31.16 3.20 -7.47
CA LEU A 427 -29.83 2.61 -7.48
C LEU A 427 -29.62 1.60 -6.36
N VAL A 428 -30.45 1.65 -5.32
CA VAL A 428 -30.37 0.75 -4.15
C VAL A 428 -30.50 -0.71 -4.58
N ASP A 429 -31.42 -1.03 -5.48
CA ASP A 429 -31.65 -2.40 -5.94
C ASP A 429 -30.48 -2.94 -6.77
N GLU A 430 -29.90 -2.12 -7.66
CA GLU A 430 -28.74 -2.52 -8.45
C GLU A 430 -27.50 -2.73 -7.56
N PHE A 431 -27.25 -1.80 -6.64
CA PHE A 431 -26.14 -1.92 -5.70
C PHE A 431 -26.33 -3.11 -4.75
N HIS A 432 -27.55 -3.33 -4.24
CA HIS A 432 -27.86 -4.50 -3.42
C HIS A 432 -27.61 -5.82 -4.16
N THR A 433 -28.03 -5.90 -5.43
CA THR A 433 -27.75 -7.06 -6.27
C THR A 433 -26.25 -7.30 -6.42
N LEU A 434 -25.50 -6.23 -6.65
CA LEU A 434 -24.04 -6.29 -6.79
C LEU A 434 -23.37 -6.73 -5.48
N GLN A 435 -23.78 -6.16 -4.34
CA GLN A 435 -23.26 -6.52 -3.01
C GLN A 435 -23.59 -7.97 -2.64
N THR A 436 -24.80 -8.45 -2.95
CA THR A 436 -25.18 -9.85 -2.75
C THR A 436 -24.24 -10.78 -3.53
N HIS A 437 -23.96 -10.45 -4.79
CA HIS A 437 -23.00 -11.19 -5.62
C HIS A 437 -21.60 -11.17 -5.00
N PHE A 438 -21.08 -10.02 -4.64
CA PHE A 438 -19.74 -9.89 -4.06
C PHE A 438 -19.61 -10.67 -2.75
N HIS A 439 -20.61 -10.60 -1.87
CA HIS A 439 -20.63 -11.37 -0.63
C HIS A 439 -20.59 -12.87 -0.88
N ASN A 440 -21.43 -13.38 -1.78
CA ASN A 440 -21.50 -14.80 -2.13
C ASN A 440 -20.20 -15.29 -2.78
N ILE A 441 -19.64 -14.53 -3.74
CA ILE A 441 -18.39 -14.88 -4.42
C ILE A 441 -17.22 -14.87 -3.42
N GLY A 442 -17.15 -13.86 -2.54
CA GLY A 442 -16.11 -13.76 -1.52
C GLY A 442 -16.11 -14.94 -0.55
N ASN A 443 -17.27 -15.29 0.02
CA ASN A 443 -17.41 -16.46 0.91
C ASN A 443 -17.16 -17.79 0.19
N TRP A 444 -17.53 -17.90 -1.08
CA TRP A 444 -17.21 -19.05 -1.91
C TRP A 444 -15.70 -19.18 -2.14
N ALA A 445 -15.03 -18.07 -2.50
CA ALA A 445 -13.60 -18.06 -2.79
C ALA A 445 -12.74 -18.42 -1.56
N VAL A 446 -13.19 -18.10 -0.34
CA VAL A 446 -12.52 -18.48 0.91
C VAL A 446 -12.35 -20.00 1.05
N GLN A 447 -13.19 -20.82 0.37
CA GLN A 447 -13.16 -22.27 0.48
C GLN A 447 -12.05 -22.93 -0.38
N PHE A 448 -11.41 -22.19 -1.29
CA PHE A 448 -10.43 -22.72 -2.25
C PHE A 448 -9.00 -22.34 -1.89
N ASP A 449 -8.05 -22.93 -2.63
CA ASP A 449 -6.63 -22.56 -2.56
C ASP A 449 -6.44 -21.12 -3.02
N ARG A 450 -5.91 -20.28 -2.13
CA ARG A 450 -5.64 -18.87 -2.36
C ARG A 450 -4.15 -18.53 -2.26
N ARG A 451 -3.27 -19.54 -2.41
CA ARG A 451 -1.82 -19.30 -2.45
C ARG A 451 -1.46 -18.41 -3.65
N PRO A 452 -0.40 -17.58 -3.54
CA PRO A 452 0.13 -16.84 -4.67
C PRO A 452 0.44 -17.77 -5.85
N SER A 453 0.06 -17.37 -7.06
CA SER A 453 0.31 -18.14 -8.28
C SER A 453 1.04 -17.32 -9.36
N ALA A 454 1.41 -16.08 -9.06
CA ALA A 454 2.18 -15.26 -9.97
C ALA A 454 3.59 -15.83 -10.21
N GLU A 455 4.11 -15.64 -11.41
CA GLU A 455 5.48 -15.98 -11.79
C GLU A 455 6.41 -14.75 -11.78
N VAL A 456 5.86 -13.59 -11.41
CA VAL A 456 6.55 -12.30 -11.32
C VAL A 456 6.45 -11.76 -9.90
N ALA A 457 7.58 -11.36 -9.32
CA ALA A 457 7.62 -10.62 -8.07
C ALA A 457 8.17 -9.21 -8.28
N VAL A 458 7.52 -8.23 -7.65
CA VAL A 458 7.93 -6.83 -7.66
C VAL A 458 8.38 -6.45 -6.25
N PHE A 459 9.51 -5.76 -6.14
CA PHE A 459 10.13 -5.45 -4.86
C PHE A 459 10.24 -3.96 -4.63
N LEU A 460 9.82 -3.58 -3.41
CA LEU A 460 9.96 -2.27 -2.84
C LEU A 460 10.97 -2.33 -1.70
N ASP A 461 11.92 -1.40 -1.66
CA ASP A 461 12.87 -1.27 -0.55
C ASP A 461 12.49 -0.08 0.35
N ASP A 462 11.98 -0.39 1.55
CA ASP A 462 11.60 0.60 2.55
C ASP A 462 12.82 1.33 3.15
N GLU A 463 13.98 0.69 3.24
CA GLU A 463 15.21 1.34 3.71
C GLU A 463 15.75 2.38 2.72
N SER A 464 15.64 2.15 1.42
CA SER A 464 16.15 3.07 0.41
C SER A 464 15.50 4.45 0.45
N TYR A 465 14.25 4.55 0.90
CA TYR A 465 13.58 5.85 1.09
C TYR A 465 14.30 6.78 2.07
N MET A 466 14.98 6.23 3.09
CA MET A 466 15.73 7.03 4.07
C MET A 466 16.91 7.80 3.43
N TYR A 467 17.38 7.32 2.28
CA TYR A 467 18.52 7.87 1.55
C TYR A 467 18.11 8.80 0.41
N GLU A 468 16.84 9.11 0.27
CA GLU A 468 16.33 10.06 -0.73
C GLU A 468 16.19 11.47 -0.16
N ALA A 469 16.26 12.47 -1.05
CA ALA A 469 15.90 13.85 -0.72
C ALA A 469 14.40 13.96 -0.39
N ASN A 470 14.04 14.84 0.54
CA ASN A 470 12.64 15.13 0.82
C ASN A 470 11.95 15.90 -0.32
N LYS A 471 12.73 16.64 -1.11
CA LYS A 471 12.22 17.40 -2.26
C LYS A 471 12.55 16.66 -3.55
N ASN A 472 11.68 16.75 -4.54
CA ASN A 472 11.84 16.14 -5.86
C ASN A 472 11.99 14.61 -5.85
N GLY A 473 11.22 13.90 -5.01
CA GLY A 473 11.34 12.48 -4.82
C GLY A 473 11.42 11.67 -6.11
N ILE A 474 12.54 10.96 -6.30
CA ILE A 474 12.75 10.04 -7.43
C ILE A 474 11.85 8.80 -7.33
N SER A 475 11.31 8.54 -6.14
CA SER A 475 10.39 7.43 -5.93
C SER A 475 9.03 7.64 -6.59
N LEU A 476 8.58 8.88 -6.83
CA LEU A 476 7.31 9.12 -7.51
C LEU A 476 7.25 8.43 -8.89
N PRO A 477 8.18 8.65 -9.83
CA PRO A 477 8.17 7.97 -11.11
C PRO A 477 8.53 6.49 -11.04
N LEU A 478 9.42 6.08 -10.12
CA LEU A 478 9.88 4.70 -10.03
C LEU A 478 8.86 3.76 -9.37
N ILE A 479 8.07 4.26 -8.46
CA ILE A 479 7.12 3.45 -7.69
C ILE A 479 5.69 3.76 -8.09
N TRP A 480 5.22 4.97 -7.84
CA TRP A 480 3.82 5.32 -8.00
C TRP A 480 3.38 5.29 -9.47
N HIS A 481 4.07 6.00 -10.38
CA HIS A 481 3.74 6.00 -11.81
C HIS A 481 4.01 4.62 -12.45
N GLN A 482 5.13 3.96 -12.10
CA GLN A 482 5.46 2.62 -12.62
C GLN A 482 4.37 1.61 -12.32
N ARG A 483 3.83 1.64 -11.10
CA ARG A 483 2.77 0.76 -10.64
C ARG A 483 1.47 1.02 -11.37
N LEU A 484 0.97 2.26 -11.33
CA LEU A 484 -0.36 2.63 -11.81
C LEU A 484 -0.57 2.40 -13.30
N MET A 485 0.46 2.59 -14.09
CA MET A 485 0.30 2.63 -15.54
C MET A 485 0.76 1.35 -16.24
N ASN A 486 1.55 0.51 -15.59
CA ASN A 486 2.29 -0.50 -16.33
C ASN A 486 2.24 -1.90 -15.73
N LEU A 487 2.27 -2.06 -14.39
CA LEU A 487 2.44 -3.37 -13.77
C LEU A 487 1.24 -4.31 -13.95
N ASN A 488 0.02 -3.81 -13.98
CA ASN A 488 -1.16 -4.66 -14.19
C ASN A 488 -1.57 -4.81 -15.67
N ARG A 489 -0.72 -4.32 -16.62
CA ARG A 489 -1.08 -4.27 -18.05
C ARG A 489 -0.15 -5.05 -18.96
N PHE A 490 0.90 -5.67 -18.44
CA PHE A 490 1.81 -6.43 -19.27
C PHE A 490 1.31 -7.85 -19.61
N GLY A 491 0.19 -8.27 -19.01
CA GLY A 491 -0.52 -9.50 -19.39
C GLY A 491 -0.27 -10.71 -18.50
N ALA A 492 0.40 -10.53 -17.36
CA ALA A 492 0.56 -11.53 -16.32
C ALA A 492 0.31 -10.92 -14.92
N PRO A 493 -0.16 -11.71 -13.93
CA PRO A 493 -0.23 -11.26 -12.55
C PRO A 493 1.18 -11.11 -11.95
N HIS A 494 1.28 -10.28 -10.92
CA HIS A 494 2.49 -10.12 -10.14
C HIS A 494 2.17 -10.03 -8.64
N ASP A 495 3.13 -10.44 -7.82
CA ASP A 495 3.10 -10.31 -6.37
C ASP A 495 4.02 -9.16 -5.93
N LEU A 496 3.61 -8.38 -4.94
CA LEU A 496 4.33 -7.19 -4.48
C LEU A 496 4.84 -7.36 -3.04
N TYR A 497 6.15 -7.27 -2.87
CA TYR A 497 6.85 -7.53 -1.60
C TYR A 497 7.78 -6.42 -1.16
N LEU A 498 8.04 -6.37 0.16
CA LEU A 498 9.21 -5.70 0.70
C LEU A 498 10.48 -6.48 0.31
N LEU A 499 11.56 -5.76 0.01
CA LEU A 499 12.84 -6.39 -0.36
C LEU A 499 13.35 -7.36 0.72
N ASN A 500 13.15 -7.02 1.98
CA ASN A 500 13.60 -7.86 3.10
C ASN A 500 12.99 -9.27 3.11
N ASP A 501 11.77 -9.44 2.60
CA ASP A 501 11.16 -10.78 2.48
C ASP A 501 11.92 -11.68 1.51
N LEU A 502 12.45 -11.10 0.42
CA LEU A 502 13.36 -11.81 -0.51
C LEU A 502 14.70 -12.12 0.15
N LEU A 503 15.32 -11.13 0.79
CA LEU A 503 16.64 -11.27 1.41
C LEU A 503 16.65 -12.32 2.51
N GLU A 504 15.55 -12.47 3.25
CA GLU A 504 15.36 -13.49 4.30
C GLU A 504 14.98 -14.88 3.72
N GLY A 505 14.81 -15.00 2.40
CA GLY A 505 14.48 -16.27 1.75
C GLY A 505 13.08 -16.80 2.07
N ARG A 506 12.12 -15.92 2.33
CA ARG A 506 10.74 -16.29 2.72
C ARG A 506 9.84 -16.60 1.54
N LEU A 507 10.24 -16.24 0.32
CA LEU A 507 9.38 -16.27 -0.85
C LEU A 507 9.43 -17.62 -1.58
N GLN A 508 8.35 -17.91 -2.30
CA GLN A 508 8.38 -18.91 -3.36
C GLN A 508 9.33 -18.48 -4.49
N GLU A 509 9.65 -19.40 -5.38
CA GLU A 509 10.47 -19.10 -6.57
C GLU A 509 9.64 -18.39 -7.64
N TYR A 510 10.23 -17.35 -8.22
CA TYR A 510 9.68 -16.60 -9.34
C TYR A 510 10.58 -16.71 -10.56
N LYS A 511 10.05 -16.43 -11.75
CA LYS A 511 10.81 -16.37 -13.00
C LYS A 511 11.37 -14.98 -13.26
N LEU A 512 10.59 -13.93 -12.91
CA LEU A 512 10.96 -12.53 -13.08
C LEU A 512 10.89 -11.79 -11.75
N TYR A 513 11.95 -11.09 -11.41
CA TYR A 513 12.14 -10.25 -10.22
C TYR A 513 12.31 -8.80 -10.66
N ILE A 514 11.40 -7.89 -10.29
CA ILE A 514 11.41 -6.48 -10.66
C ILE A 514 11.74 -5.63 -9.44
N PHE A 515 12.81 -4.86 -9.50
CA PHE A 515 13.28 -4.01 -8.41
C PHE A 515 13.01 -2.54 -8.71
N LEU A 516 12.18 -1.88 -7.89
CA LEU A 516 11.72 -0.52 -8.14
C LEU A 516 12.72 0.52 -7.63
N ASN A 517 13.16 0.43 -6.36
CA ASN A 517 13.93 1.49 -5.68
C ASN A 517 15.05 0.97 -4.78
N ILE A 518 15.74 -0.08 -5.15
CA ILE A 518 16.81 -0.68 -4.33
C ILE A 518 18.12 0.13 -4.38
N PHE A 519 18.07 1.41 -4.02
CA PHE A 519 19.22 2.31 -4.12
C PHE A 519 20.31 2.02 -3.11
N HIS A 520 19.91 1.76 -1.86
CA HIS A 520 20.78 1.49 -0.74
C HIS A 520 20.85 0.00 -0.44
N LEU A 521 22.05 -0.56 -0.53
CA LEU A 521 22.34 -1.94 -0.12
C LEU A 521 23.68 -1.96 0.60
N ASN A 522 23.69 -2.34 1.86
CA ASN A 522 24.92 -2.64 2.59
C ASN A 522 25.51 -4.00 2.14
N SER A 523 26.67 -4.35 2.63
CA SER A 523 27.40 -5.56 2.22
C SER A 523 26.61 -6.85 2.44
N ASP A 524 25.91 -6.98 3.56
CA ASP A 524 25.10 -8.15 3.89
C ASP A 524 23.89 -8.29 2.98
N ARG A 525 23.15 -7.18 2.75
CA ARG A 525 22.00 -7.15 1.84
C ARG A 525 22.41 -7.46 0.39
N ARG A 526 23.60 -6.98 -0.06
CA ARG A 526 24.18 -7.33 -1.37
C ARG A 526 24.44 -8.82 -1.49
N ALA A 527 25.06 -9.41 -0.46
CA ALA A 527 25.37 -10.84 -0.46
C ALA A 527 24.08 -11.67 -0.49
N ALA A 528 23.09 -11.33 0.34
CA ALA A 528 21.79 -11.99 0.38
C ALA A 528 21.04 -11.87 -0.97
N LEU A 529 20.99 -10.69 -1.57
CA LEU A 529 20.32 -10.47 -2.85
C LEU A 529 20.95 -11.30 -3.98
N LYS A 530 22.29 -11.30 -4.06
CA LYS A 530 23.02 -12.11 -5.05
C LYS A 530 22.76 -13.62 -4.88
N ALA A 531 22.70 -14.10 -3.64
CA ALA A 531 22.39 -15.50 -3.33
C ALA A 531 20.97 -15.91 -3.77
N GLN A 532 20.02 -15.00 -3.71
CA GLN A 532 18.65 -15.25 -4.15
C GLN A 532 18.49 -15.20 -5.68
N LEU A 533 19.22 -14.34 -6.36
CA LEU A 533 19.02 -14.07 -7.79
C LEU A 533 19.89 -14.89 -8.73
N ARG A 534 21.17 -15.14 -8.38
CA ARG A 534 22.16 -15.69 -9.31
C ARG A 534 22.10 -17.21 -9.41
N ARG A 535 20.91 -17.73 -9.75
CA ARG A 535 20.64 -19.17 -9.84
C ARG A 535 19.40 -19.49 -10.65
N ASP A 536 19.33 -20.71 -11.14
CA ASP A 536 18.14 -21.39 -11.66
C ASP A 536 17.43 -20.66 -12.82
N GLY A 537 18.18 -19.90 -13.63
CA GLY A 537 17.65 -19.19 -14.80
C GLY A 537 16.79 -17.97 -14.49
N LYS A 538 16.80 -17.47 -13.24
CA LYS A 538 16.04 -16.29 -12.82
C LYS A 538 16.38 -15.08 -13.66
N THR A 539 15.38 -14.25 -13.92
CA THR A 539 15.58 -12.96 -14.61
C THR A 539 15.31 -11.83 -13.61
N ALA A 540 16.24 -10.89 -13.49
CA ALA A 540 16.12 -9.70 -12.65
C ALA A 540 16.06 -8.44 -13.51
N LEU A 541 15.02 -7.62 -13.30
CA LEU A 541 14.88 -6.28 -13.89
C LEU A 541 15.25 -5.23 -12.86
N PHE A 542 16.25 -4.43 -13.16
CA PHE A 542 16.74 -3.34 -12.34
C PHE A 542 16.42 -1.99 -12.95
N LEU A 543 15.88 -1.08 -12.14
CA LEU A 543 15.53 0.28 -12.56
C LEU A 543 16.49 1.30 -11.97
N TYR A 544 16.95 2.23 -12.78
CA TYR A 544 17.67 3.45 -12.46
C TYR A 544 18.99 3.25 -11.69
N ALA A 545 19.00 3.18 -10.35
CA ALA A 545 20.19 3.24 -9.50
C ALA A 545 20.34 2.04 -8.53
N PRO A 546 20.24 0.77 -8.99
CA PRO A 546 20.23 -0.40 -8.11
C PRO A 546 21.54 -0.55 -7.35
N GLY A 547 21.50 -0.47 -6.02
CA GLY A 547 22.65 -0.61 -5.14
C GLY A 547 23.71 0.48 -5.27
N TYR A 548 23.37 1.64 -5.82
CA TYR A 548 24.31 2.77 -5.99
C TYR A 548 24.92 3.25 -4.68
N ILE A 549 24.17 3.14 -3.58
CA ILE A 549 24.58 3.55 -2.24
C ILE A 549 25.02 2.31 -1.44
N ASN A 550 26.25 2.36 -0.90
CA ASN A 550 26.76 1.39 0.06
C ASN A 550 27.32 2.12 1.28
N GLN A 551 26.62 2.05 2.42
CA GLN A 551 27.04 2.71 3.65
C GLN A 551 28.31 2.12 4.28
N ASP A 552 28.69 0.89 3.92
CA ASP A 552 29.89 0.22 4.45
C ASP A 552 31.16 0.68 3.73
N ASP A 553 31.03 1.24 2.53
CA ASP A 553 32.13 1.90 1.84
C ASP A 553 32.18 3.39 2.24
N VAL A 554 32.74 3.66 3.40
CA VAL A 554 32.83 5.02 3.96
C VAL A 554 33.65 6.00 3.13
N THR A 555 34.54 5.49 2.27
CA THR A 555 35.41 6.29 1.40
C THR A 555 34.70 6.71 0.12
N ASN A 556 33.88 5.83 -0.44
CA ASN A 556 33.16 6.06 -1.67
C ASN A 556 31.74 5.48 -1.61
N PRO A 557 30.85 6.05 -0.77
CA PRO A 557 29.54 5.49 -0.53
C PRO A 557 28.64 5.49 -1.78
N PHE A 558 28.97 6.27 -2.81
CA PHE A 558 28.28 6.35 -4.09
C PHE A 558 29.19 5.87 -5.21
N SER A 559 28.86 4.73 -5.82
CA SER A 559 29.69 4.20 -6.91
C SER A 559 28.88 3.40 -7.94
N THR A 560 29.22 3.58 -9.20
CA THR A 560 28.75 2.70 -10.27
C THR A 560 29.29 1.27 -10.12
N ASP A 561 30.44 1.07 -9.46
CA ASP A 561 30.95 -0.27 -9.13
C ASP A 561 30.00 -1.02 -8.17
N HIS A 562 29.34 -0.29 -7.28
CA HIS A 562 28.30 -0.87 -6.42
C HIS A 562 27.10 -1.36 -7.22
N MET A 563 26.72 -0.65 -8.29
CA MET A 563 25.68 -1.10 -9.22
C MET A 563 26.14 -2.33 -10.02
N THR A 564 27.41 -2.30 -10.48
CA THR A 564 28.03 -3.43 -11.20
C THR A 564 28.02 -4.71 -10.37
N ASP A 565 28.35 -4.60 -9.08
CA ASP A 565 28.35 -5.76 -8.18
C ASP A 565 26.97 -6.45 -8.09
N ILE A 566 25.89 -5.70 -8.17
CA ILE A 566 24.53 -6.25 -8.10
C ILE A 566 24.03 -6.72 -9.44
N THR A 567 24.16 -5.88 -10.48
CA THR A 567 23.53 -6.11 -11.78
C THR A 567 24.39 -6.91 -12.75
N GLY A 568 25.72 -6.87 -12.58
CA GLY A 568 26.69 -7.45 -13.51
C GLY A 568 26.97 -6.62 -14.76
N PHE A 569 26.36 -5.43 -14.90
CA PHE A 569 26.67 -4.46 -15.95
C PHE A 569 27.75 -3.48 -15.51
N LYS A 570 28.48 -2.92 -16.47
CA LYS A 570 29.34 -1.75 -16.27
C LYS A 570 28.56 -0.49 -16.59
N PHE A 571 28.77 0.59 -15.82
CA PHE A 571 28.00 1.82 -15.93
C PHE A 571 28.87 3.04 -16.10
N GLY A 572 28.41 3.94 -16.99
CA GLY A 572 28.78 5.34 -17.00
C GLY A 572 27.74 6.20 -16.27
N MET A 573 28.13 7.43 -15.93
CA MET A 573 27.30 8.33 -15.13
C MET A 573 27.37 9.77 -15.65
N GLY A 574 26.23 10.33 -15.99
CA GLY A 574 26.05 11.76 -16.26
C GLY A 574 25.79 12.53 -14.96
N LYS A 575 26.51 13.65 -14.75
CA LYS A 575 26.48 14.44 -13.52
C LYS A 575 25.53 15.63 -13.55
N SER A 576 24.76 15.80 -14.62
CA SER A 576 23.81 16.91 -14.75
C SER A 576 22.38 16.44 -14.52
N TYR A 577 21.54 17.32 -13.97
CA TYR A 577 20.10 17.10 -13.94
C TYR A 577 19.54 17.10 -15.35
N TRP A 578 18.76 16.11 -15.71
CA TRP A 578 18.13 15.99 -17.01
C TRP A 578 16.80 15.25 -16.92
N THR A 579 15.87 15.59 -17.80
CA THR A 579 14.62 14.84 -17.99
C THR A 579 14.87 13.72 -19.00
N PRO A 580 15.17 12.50 -18.55
CA PRO A 580 15.59 11.43 -19.46
C PRO A 580 14.41 10.81 -20.19
N MET A 581 14.65 10.47 -21.45
CA MET A 581 13.74 9.69 -22.27
C MET A 581 14.45 8.46 -22.81
N MET A 582 13.73 7.37 -22.90
CA MET A 582 14.19 6.09 -23.47
C MET A 582 13.50 5.81 -24.79
N HIS A 583 14.19 5.16 -25.71
CA HIS A 583 13.60 4.53 -26.87
C HIS A 583 14.31 3.23 -27.22
N VAL A 584 13.62 2.36 -27.93
CA VAL A 584 14.18 1.09 -28.43
C VAL A 584 15.00 1.34 -29.69
N THR A 585 16.14 0.69 -29.81
CA THR A 585 17.04 0.76 -30.99
C THR A 585 17.21 -0.60 -31.67
N ASP A 586 17.01 -1.73 -30.96
CA ASP A 586 16.98 -3.08 -31.54
C ASP A 586 15.58 -3.70 -31.39
N PHE A 587 14.89 -3.89 -32.51
CA PHE A 587 13.55 -4.49 -32.60
C PHE A 587 13.59 -5.98 -32.98
N THR A 588 14.74 -6.64 -32.91
CA THR A 588 14.89 -8.06 -33.26
C THR A 588 14.88 -8.96 -32.02
N HIS A 589 15.24 -8.43 -30.88
CA HIS A 589 15.32 -9.18 -29.62
C HIS A 589 13.93 -9.53 -29.05
N THR A 590 13.80 -10.66 -28.34
CA THR A 590 12.57 -11.13 -27.73
C THR A 590 11.89 -10.08 -26.82
N ILE A 591 12.68 -9.26 -26.13
CA ILE A 591 12.18 -8.19 -25.26
C ILE A 591 11.49 -7.09 -26.05
N THR A 592 12.00 -6.73 -27.22
CA THR A 592 11.68 -5.49 -27.92
C THR A 592 10.95 -5.66 -29.25
N ARG A 593 10.90 -6.88 -29.79
CA ARG A 593 10.36 -7.16 -31.14
C ARG A 593 8.89 -6.75 -31.36
N ASP A 594 8.08 -6.70 -30.28
CA ASP A 594 6.68 -6.33 -30.35
C ASP A 594 6.42 -4.90 -29.80
N VAL A 595 7.49 -4.13 -29.57
CA VAL A 595 7.42 -2.72 -29.12
C VAL A 595 7.27 -1.82 -30.34
N SER A 596 6.37 -0.83 -30.26
CA SER A 596 6.22 0.17 -31.34
C SER A 596 7.48 1.01 -31.48
N GLN A 597 7.89 1.29 -32.73
CA GLN A 597 9.01 2.18 -33.03
C GLN A 597 8.75 3.64 -32.60
N GLU A 598 7.48 3.99 -32.39
CA GLU A 598 7.06 5.34 -31.94
C GLU A 598 7.03 5.46 -30.40
N LEU A 599 7.35 4.38 -29.68
CA LEU A 599 7.27 4.37 -28.23
C LEU A 599 8.52 5.02 -27.60
N PHE A 600 8.29 6.14 -26.93
CA PHE A 600 9.22 6.79 -26.02
C PHE A 600 8.66 6.76 -24.60
N TRP A 601 9.53 6.62 -23.61
CA TRP A 601 9.12 6.67 -22.22
C TRP A 601 10.19 7.27 -21.32
N GLY A 602 9.82 7.60 -20.09
CA GLY A 602 10.71 8.21 -19.10
C GLY A 602 9.90 8.95 -18.05
N THR A 603 10.42 10.06 -17.60
CA THR A 603 9.74 10.91 -16.62
C THR A 603 9.80 12.37 -17.02
N THR A 604 8.81 13.14 -16.62
CA THR A 604 8.82 14.61 -16.77
C THR A 604 9.64 15.30 -15.69
N ARG A 605 10.10 14.55 -14.67
CA ARG A 605 10.98 15.06 -13.61
C ARG A 605 12.45 14.93 -14.05
N SER A 606 13.26 15.90 -13.65
CA SER A 606 14.70 15.81 -13.84
C SER A 606 15.27 14.72 -12.92
N LEU A 607 16.15 13.89 -13.44
CA LEU A 607 16.91 12.90 -12.67
C LEU A 607 18.39 13.27 -12.64
N ALA A 608 19.04 13.04 -11.50
CA ALA A 608 20.48 13.12 -11.34
C ALA A 608 20.95 12.27 -10.14
N PRO A 609 22.08 11.54 -10.31
CA PRO A 609 22.82 11.34 -11.56
C PRO A 609 22.01 10.53 -12.58
N LEU A 610 22.33 10.64 -13.87
CA LEU A 610 21.77 9.79 -14.92
C LEU A 610 22.76 8.68 -15.26
N PHE A 611 22.32 7.43 -15.20
CA PHE A 611 23.15 6.26 -15.48
C PHE A 611 22.90 5.73 -16.89
N HIS A 612 23.96 5.15 -17.49
CA HIS A 612 23.91 4.48 -18.77
C HIS A 612 24.88 3.29 -18.77
N LEU A 613 24.76 2.39 -19.73
CA LEU A 613 25.63 1.24 -19.84
C LEU A 613 26.91 1.59 -20.58
N GLU A 614 28.06 1.18 -20.02
CA GLU A 614 29.39 1.18 -20.64
C GLU A 614 29.95 -0.25 -20.65
N ASP A 615 29.21 -1.19 -21.25
CA ASP A 615 29.46 -2.62 -21.14
C ASP A 615 29.39 -3.29 -22.53
N ASP A 616 30.55 -3.57 -23.10
CA ASP A 616 30.69 -4.20 -24.43
C ASP A 616 30.15 -5.65 -24.45
N ASP A 617 30.02 -6.31 -23.28
CA ASP A 617 29.47 -7.67 -23.16
C ASP A 617 27.95 -7.70 -23.05
N ALA A 618 27.30 -6.55 -22.93
CA ALA A 618 25.85 -6.44 -22.83
C ALA A 618 25.20 -6.34 -24.22
N THR A 619 24.05 -7.00 -24.38
CA THR A 619 23.18 -6.76 -25.54
C THR A 619 22.38 -5.48 -25.29
N THR A 620 22.71 -4.41 -26.00
CA THR A 620 21.98 -3.15 -25.95
C THR A 620 20.71 -3.23 -26.80
N LEU A 621 19.57 -2.85 -26.22
CA LEU A 621 18.26 -2.90 -26.85
C LEU A 621 17.63 -1.52 -27.03
N GLY A 622 18.16 -0.51 -26.38
CA GLY A 622 17.62 0.86 -26.42
C GLY A 622 18.55 1.86 -25.76
N ASP A 623 18.34 3.11 -26.12
CA ASP A 623 19.14 4.24 -25.67
C ASP A 623 18.36 5.13 -24.70
N VAL A 624 19.09 5.72 -23.75
CA VAL A 624 18.62 6.85 -22.94
C VAL A 624 19.15 8.16 -23.56
N ILE A 625 18.23 9.10 -23.77
CA ILE A 625 18.55 10.43 -24.26
C ILE A 625 18.87 11.31 -23.04
N GLY A 626 20.11 11.67 -22.89
CA GLY A 626 20.62 12.50 -21.82
C GLY A 626 20.79 13.97 -22.22
N SER A 627 21.63 14.68 -21.47
CA SER A 627 21.88 16.10 -21.70
C SER A 627 22.46 16.36 -23.11
N LEU A 628 22.07 17.49 -23.71
CA LEU A 628 22.45 17.90 -25.06
C LEU A 628 22.06 16.91 -26.17
N GLY A 629 21.00 16.09 -25.92
CA GLY A 629 20.52 15.11 -26.89
C GLY A 629 21.47 13.94 -27.13
N ARG A 630 22.44 13.70 -26.25
CA ARG A 630 23.32 12.54 -26.34
C ARG A 630 22.53 11.27 -26.07
N CYS A 631 22.60 10.33 -27.00
CA CYS A 631 22.05 8.98 -26.83
C CYS A 631 23.16 8.08 -26.29
N GLN A 632 22.82 7.33 -25.24
CA GLN A 632 23.72 6.36 -24.61
C GLN A 632 22.94 5.08 -24.29
N PRO A 633 23.59 3.89 -24.30
CA PRO A 633 22.88 2.64 -23.99
C PRO A 633 22.18 2.70 -22.65
N GLY A 634 20.86 2.52 -22.63
CA GLY A 634 20.02 2.66 -21.42
C GLY A 634 19.09 1.48 -21.15
N LEU A 635 18.86 0.61 -22.16
CA LEU A 635 18.17 -0.67 -22.00
C LEU A 635 19.13 -1.76 -22.44
N GLY A 636 19.48 -2.67 -21.54
CA GLY A 636 20.38 -3.77 -21.84
C GLY A 636 20.00 -5.08 -21.17
N VAL A 637 20.45 -6.18 -21.76
CA VAL A 637 20.30 -7.52 -21.22
C VAL A 637 21.63 -8.26 -21.22
N LYS A 638 21.87 -9.05 -20.17
CA LYS A 638 23.07 -9.87 -20.01
C LYS A 638 22.70 -11.21 -19.38
N SER A 639 23.17 -12.30 -19.96
CA SER A 639 22.97 -13.66 -19.43
C SER A 639 24.28 -14.19 -18.86
N PHE A 640 24.20 -14.80 -17.69
CA PHE A 640 25.37 -15.30 -16.95
C PHE A 640 25.30 -16.81 -16.79
N ASN A 641 26.46 -17.46 -16.86
CA ASN A 641 26.67 -18.88 -16.53
C ASN A 641 25.68 -19.82 -17.22
N ALA A 642 25.39 -19.58 -18.50
CA ALA A 642 24.44 -20.39 -19.27
C ALA A 642 24.74 -21.90 -19.12
N GLY A 643 23.71 -22.71 -18.90
CA GLY A 643 23.83 -24.15 -18.72
C GLY A 643 24.29 -24.63 -17.33
N SER A 644 24.53 -23.74 -16.39
CA SER A 644 24.86 -24.08 -15.00
C SER A 644 23.72 -23.81 -14.03
N LYS A 645 23.81 -24.31 -12.78
CA LYS A 645 22.85 -23.99 -11.72
C LYS A 645 22.94 -22.55 -11.21
N THR A 646 24.02 -21.85 -11.56
CA THR A 646 24.24 -20.43 -11.24
C THR A 646 23.88 -19.52 -12.42
N ASN A 647 23.16 -20.03 -13.42
CA ASN A 647 22.69 -19.23 -14.55
C ASN A 647 21.59 -18.25 -14.09
N TRP A 648 21.64 -17.05 -14.63
CA TRP A 648 20.65 -16.02 -14.41
C TRP A 648 20.71 -14.94 -15.49
N ASN A 649 19.69 -14.12 -15.58
CA ASN A 649 19.65 -13.01 -16.54
C ASN A 649 19.46 -11.69 -15.78
N SER A 650 20.16 -10.67 -16.24
CA SER A 650 20.04 -9.31 -15.77
C SER A 650 19.49 -8.42 -16.89
N VAL A 651 18.48 -7.63 -16.59
CA VAL A 651 17.93 -6.59 -17.46
C VAL A 651 18.04 -5.27 -16.72
N TYR A 652 18.52 -4.25 -17.38
CA TYR A 652 18.66 -2.91 -16.83
C TYR A 652 17.90 -1.89 -17.68
N VAL A 653 17.20 -0.96 -17.00
CA VAL A 653 16.55 0.19 -17.62
C VAL A 653 16.94 1.46 -16.88
N ALA A 654 17.50 2.42 -17.61
CA ALA A 654 18.07 3.64 -17.04
C ALA A 654 17.03 4.65 -16.53
N THR A 655 15.75 4.50 -16.90
CA THR A 655 14.68 5.43 -16.53
C THR A 655 13.50 4.71 -15.89
N PRO A 656 12.69 5.41 -15.08
CA PRO A 656 11.42 4.89 -14.61
C PRO A 656 10.36 4.79 -15.72
N ASN A 657 9.16 4.34 -15.35
CA ASN A 657 7.98 4.23 -16.21
C ASN A 657 8.15 3.27 -17.39
N VAL A 658 8.80 2.13 -17.13
CA VAL A 658 8.94 1.08 -18.15
C VAL A 658 7.55 0.66 -18.64
N PRO A 659 7.22 0.89 -19.92
CA PRO A 659 5.87 0.68 -20.42
C PRO A 659 5.51 -0.79 -20.52
N SER A 660 4.21 -1.09 -20.41
CA SER A 660 3.72 -2.46 -20.40
C SER A 660 4.14 -3.32 -21.61
N PRO A 661 4.30 -2.81 -22.85
CA PRO A 661 4.84 -3.60 -23.94
C PRO A 661 6.29 -4.07 -23.71
N VAL A 662 7.13 -3.22 -23.09
CA VAL A 662 8.52 -3.59 -22.75
C VAL A 662 8.54 -4.59 -21.60
N LEU A 663 7.74 -4.36 -20.53
CA LEU A 663 7.57 -5.31 -19.43
C LEU A 663 7.07 -6.67 -19.92
N ARG A 664 6.14 -6.70 -20.88
CA ARG A 664 5.66 -7.92 -21.51
C ARG A 664 6.76 -8.66 -22.26
N GLY A 665 7.59 -7.94 -22.97
CA GLY A 665 8.77 -8.51 -23.65
C GLY A 665 9.77 -9.11 -22.66
N ILE A 666 10.03 -8.43 -21.53
CA ILE A 666 10.91 -8.92 -20.45
C ILE A 666 10.28 -10.17 -19.80
N ALA A 667 8.97 -10.15 -19.52
CA ALA A 667 8.26 -11.30 -18.98
C ALA A 667 8.33 -12.52 -19.92
N ARG A 668 8.15 -12.31 -21.22
CA ARG A 668 8.31 -13.34 -22.25
C ARG A 668 9.74 -13.89 -22.29
N PHE A 669 10.74 -13.03 -22.22
CA PHE A 669 12.15 -13.43 -22.16
C PHE A 669 12.45 -14.26 -20.89
N ALA A 670 11.84 -13.93 -19.77
CA ALA A 670 11.94 -14.68 -18.51
C ALA A 670 11.13 -15.99 -18.51
N GLY A 671 10.38 -16.29 -19.57
CA GLY A 671 9.53 -17.47 -19.65
C GLY A 671 8.26 -17.41 -18.79
N VAL A 672 7.80 -16.19 -18.44
CA VAL A 672 6.56 -15.95 -17.71
C VAL A 672 5.35 -16.26 -18.61
N HIS A 673 4.34 -16.91 -18.03
CA HIS A 673 3.08 -17.14 -18.73
C HIS A 673 2.30 -15.83 -18.90
N LEU A 674 1.96 -15.49 -20.14
CA LEU A 674 1.14 -14.33 -20.49
C LEU A 674 -0.30 -14.78 -20.80
N TYR A 675 -1.25 -14.31 -20.01
CA TYR A 675 -2.67 -14.61 -20.18
C TYR A 675 -3.27 -13.87 -21.38
N ASN A 676 -2.90 -12.60 -21.54
CA ASN A 676 -3.40 -11.71 -22.59
C ASN A 676 -2.36 -10.63 -22.93
N GLU A 677 -2.36 -10.14 -24.16
CA GLU A 677 -1.39 -9.13 -24.62
C GLU A 677 -2.05 -7.80 -25.04
N ALA A 678 -3.34 -7.62 -24.77
CA ALA A 678 -4.09 -6.43 -25.21
C ALA A 678 -3.82 -5.16 -24.38
N GLY A 679 -3.12 -5.28 -23.25
CA GLY A 679 -2.79 -4.13 -22.39
C GLY A 679 -3.93 -3.68 -21.48
N ASP A 680 -4.95 -4.49 -21.28
CA ASP A 680 -5.99 -4.29 -20.28
C ASP A 680 -5.44 -4.57 -18.87
N VAL A 681 -6.10 -4.04 -17.84
CA VAL A 681 -5.80 -4.39 -16.45
C VAL A 681 -6.19 -5.84 -16.18
N LEU A 682 -5.25 -6.63 -15.67
CA LEU A 682 -5.41 -8.07 -15.50
C LEU A 682 -4.98 -8.50 -14.10
N TYR A 683 -5.85 -9.29 -13.46
CA TYR A 683 -5.55 -10.00 -12.21
C TYR A 683 -5.82 -11.48 -12.42
N ALA A 684 -4.97 -12.35 -11.89
CA ALA A 684 -5.18 -13.78 -12.02
C ALA A 684 -4.66 -14.56 -10.81
N THR A 685 -5.34 -15.65 -10.50
CA THR A 685 -4.91 -16.70 -9.57
C THR A 685 -4.95 -18.05 -10.27
N THR A 686 -4.78 -19.12 -9.51
CA THR A 686 -4.87 -20.50 -10.05
C THR A 686 -6.20 -20.78 -10.76
N ASN A 687 -7.31 -20.18 -10.29
CA ASN A 687 -8.67 -20.48 -10.74
C ASN A 687 -9.55 -19.25 -10.97
N LEU A 688 -9.01 -18.06 -10.87
CA LEU A 688 -9.70 -16.80 -11.18
C LEU A 688 -8.88 -15.99 -12.19
N LEU A 689 -9.57 -15.37 -13.14
CA LEU A 689 -8.99 -14.44 -14.10
C LEU A 689 -9.92 -13.25 -14.26
N SER A 690 -9.43 -12.06 -13.96
CA SER A 690 -10.15 -10.81 -14.15
C SER A 690 -9.50 -9.94 -15.21
N VAL A 691 -10.33 -9.23 -15.96
CA VAL A 691 -9.91 -8.23 -16.93
C VAL A 691 -10.79 -7.01 -16.84
N HIS A 692 -10.17 -5.83 -16.77
CA HIS A 692 -10.85 -4.54 -16.85
C HIS A 692 -10.39 -3.80 -18.10
N THR A 693 -11.35 -3.41 -18.95
CA THR A 693 -11.08 -2.77 -20.25
C THR A 693 -11.84 -1.47 -20.42
N VAL A 694 -11.21 -0.49 -21.07
CA VAL A 694 -11.85 0.76 -21.50
C VAL A 694 -12.47 0.59 -22.90
N SER A 695 -11.69 0.07 -23.83
CA SER A 695 -12.06 0.01 -25.25
C SER A 695 -13.02 -1.12 -25.59
N GLY A 696 -13.02 -2.21 -24.78
CA GLY A 696 -13.72 -3.42 -25.15
C GLY A 696 -13.13 -4.10 -26.39
N GLY A 697 -13.95 -4.91 -27.07
CA GLY A 697 -13.57 -5.63 -28.29
C GLY A 697 -13.17 -7.09 -28.04
N PRO A 698 -12.65 -7.78 -29.06
CA PRO A 698 -12.25 -9.18 -28.95
C PRO A 698 -11.02 -9.32 -28.06
N ARG A 699 -11.07 -10.29 -27.16
CA ARG A 699 -9.94 -10.66 -26.28
C ARG A 699 -9.74 -12.17 -26.32
N THR A 700 -8.49 -12.59 -26.45
CA THR A 700 -8.08 -13.99 -26.36
C THR A 700 -7.20 -14.17 -25.13
N PHE A 701 -7.54 -15.16 -24.33
CA PHE A 701 -6.80 -15.54 -23.13
C PHE A 701 -6.18 -16.92 -23.31
N LYS A 702 -4.93 -17.06 -22.91
CA LYS A 702 -4.21 -18.33 -22.79
C LYS A 702 -4.21 -18.74 -21.32
N LEU A 703 -4.58 -19.96 -21.01
CA LEU A 703 -4.52 -20.48 -19.66
C LEU A 703 -3.19 -21.22 -19.43
N PRO A 704 -2.62 -21.17 -18.20
CA PRO A 704 -1.37 -21.87 -17.91
C PRO A 704 -1.49 -23.39 -17.96
N ARG A 705 -2.71 -23.90 -17.89
CA ARG A 705 -3.07 -25.31 -18.01
C ARG A 705 -4.49 -25.44 -18.56
N PRO A 706 -4.85 -26.57 -19.20
CA PRO A 706 -6.25 -26.90 -19.50
C PRO A 706 -7.08 -26.96 -18.22
N VAL A 707 -8.35 -26.56 -18.29
CA VAL A 707 -9.33 -26.58 -17.20
C VAL A 707 -10.63 -27.24 -17.67
N ASP A 708 -11.50 -27.69 -16.76
CA ASP A 708 -12.78 -28.33 -17.15
C ASP A 708 -13.74 -27.28 -17.72
N ILE A 709 -13.71 -26.06 -17.18
CA ILE A 709 -14.68 -25.03 -17.52
C ILE A 709 -14.11 -23.63 -17.35
N VAL A 710 -14.53 -22.72 -18.23
CA VAL A 710 -14.45 -21.27 -18.05
C VAL A 710 -15.85 -20.73 -17.87
N TYR A 711 -16.08 -20.04 -16.76
CA TYR A 711 -17.37 -19.47 -16.38
C TYR A 711 -17.25 -17.99 -16.07
N ASP A 712 -18.07 -17.16 -16.72
CA ASP A 712 -18.17 -15.74 -16.46
C ASP A 712 -19.01 -15.52 -15.19
N ILE A 713 -18.33 -15.20 -14.07
CA ILE A 713 -18.96 -15.12 -12.75
C ILE A 713 -19.95 -13.94 -12.68
N PHE A 714 -19.59 -12.78 -13.25
CA PHE A 714 -20.46 -11.61 -13.19
C PHE A 714 -21.70 -11.69 -14.10
N ASN A 715 -21.60 -12.44 -15.19
CA ASN A 715 -22.71 -12.63 -16.13
C ASN A 715 -23.38 -14.01 -15.99
N GLN A 716 -22.93 -14.84 -15.04
CA GLN A 716 -23.50 -16.15 -14.70
C GLN A 716 -23.69 -17.08 -15.91
N ARG A 717 -22.66 -17.23 -16.76
CA ARG A 717 -22.73 -18.05 -17.95
C ARG A 717 -21.45 -18.84 -18.20
N VAL A 718 -21.63 -20.01 -18.80
CA VAL A 718 -20.50 -20.80 -19.31
C VAL A 718 -19.93 -20.12 -20.55
N VAL A 719 -18.60 -19.98 -20.58
CA VAL A 719 -17.86 -19.42 -21.71
C VAL A 719 -17.27 -20.51 -22.57
N SER A 720 -16.70 -21.57 -21.96
CA SER A 720 -16.07 -22.67 -22.68
C SER A 720 -15.91 -23.90 -21.79
N HIS A 721 -15.94 -25.08 -22.39
CA HIS A 721 -15.63 -26.37 -21.76
C HIS A 721 -14.26 -26.87 -22.24
N GLU A 722 -13.49 -27.48 -21.33
CA GLU A 722 -12.17 -28.10 -21.55
C GLU A 722 -11.16 -27.26 -22.32
N PRO A 723 -11.08 -25.91 -22.08
CA PRO A 723 -10.21 -25.07 -22.85
C PRO A 723 -8.77 -25.04 -22.30
N ALA A 724 -7.79 -24.94 -23.22
CA ALA A 724 -6.44 -24.43 -22.90
C ALA A 724 -6.35 -22.90 -23.03
N GLY A 725 -7.42 -22.26 -23.51
CA GLY A 725 -7.59 -20.83 -23.69
C GLY A 725 -8.98 -20.54 -24.23
N PHE A 726 -9.39 -19.28 -24.24
CA PHE A 726 -10.72 -18.89 -24.71
C PHE A 726 -10.70 -17.47 -25.30
N SER A 727 -11.71 -17.18 -26.13
CA SER A 727 -11.91 -15.87 -26.71
C SER A 727 -13.30 -15.33 -26.35
N VAL A 728 -13.37 -14.04 -26.07
CA VAL A 728 -14.61 -13.34 -25.72
C VAL A 728 -14.67 -11.98 -26.38
N GLN A 729 -15.89 -11.48 -26.55
CA GLN A 729 -16.17 -10.11 -26.93
C GLN A 729 -16.52 -9.32 -25.68
N LEU A 730 -15.65 -8.39 -25.25
CA LEU A 730 -15.88 -7.53 -24.08
C LEU A 730 -16.59 -6.25 -24.49
N PRO A 731 -17.59 -5.80 -23.73
CA PRO A 731 -18.15 -4.46 -23.90
C PRO A 731 -17.10 -3.37 -23.56
N PRO A 732 -17.20 -2.18 -24.18
CA PRO A 732 -16.44 -1.02 -23.72
C PRO A 732 -16.81 -0.66 -22.27
N ALA A 733 -15.85 -0.14 -21.51
CA ALA A 733 -16.02 0.26 -20.12
C ALA A 733 -16.59 -0.88 -19.25
N SER A 734 -15.91 -2.01 -19.21
CA SER A 734 -16.37 -3.20 -18.50
C SER A 734 -15.28 -3.94 -17.73
N THR A 735 -15.73 -4.72 -16.76
CA THR A 735 -14.91 -5.68 -16.02
C THR A 735 -15.56 -7.05 -16.10
N ALA A 736 -14.78 -8.08 -16.43
CA ALA A 736 -15.17 -9.48 -16.36
C ALA A 736 -14.34 -10.21 -15.29
N LEU A 737 -14.95 -11.19 -14.66
CA LEU A 737 -14.30 -12.11 -13.73
C LEU A 737 -14.67 -13.54 -14.15
N TYR A 738 -13.65 -14.31 -14.51
CA TYR A 738 -13.81 -15.70 -14.95
C TYR A 738 -13.32 -16.66 -13.87
N PHE A 739 -14.12 -17.67 -13.59
CA PHE A 739 -13.62 -18.89 -12.97
C PHE A 739 -13.00 -19.79 -14.04
N THR A 740 -11.78 -20.28 -13.76
CA THR A 740 -11.02 -21.15 -14.66
C THR A 740 -10.56 -22.37 -13.86
N GLY A 741 -11.42 -23.38 -13.75
CA GLY A 741 -11.16 -24.51 -12.86
C GLY A 741 -11.99 -25.74 -13.19
N ASN A 742 -12.31 -26.52 -12.16
CA ASN A 742 -13.12 -27.72 -12.31
C ASN A 742 -14.61 -27.44 -12.05
N THR A 743 -15.47 -28.21 -12.71
CA THR A 743 -16.93 -28.05 -12.64
C THR A 743 -17.47 -28.30 -11.22
N LYS A 744 -16.83 -29.20 -10.46
CA LYS A 744 -17.25 -29.51 -9.08
C LYS A 744 -17.12 -28.30 -8.16
N ASP A 745 -15.99 -27.58 -8.23
CA ASP A 745 -15.78 -26.40 -7.40
C ASP A 745 -16.76 -25.28 -7.79
N LEU A 746 -16.98 -25.08 -9.10
CA LEU A 746 -17.92 -24.09 -9.59
C LEU A 746 -19.35 -24.35 -9.11
N SER A 747 -19.80 -25.61 -9.06
CA SER A 747 -21.15 -26.00 -8.63
C SER A 747 -21.45 -25.62 -7.17
N THR A 748 -20.44 -25.27 -6.38
CA THR A 748 -20.60 -24.81 -4.99
C THR A 748 -20.86 -23.30 -4.88
N LEU A 749 -20.72 -22.52 -5.96
CA LEU A 749 -21.06 -21.10 -5.98
C LEU A 749 -22.58 -20.93 -6.00
N PRO A 750 -23.17 -20.19 -5.04
CA PRO A 750 -24.61 -19.97 -5.00
C PRO A 750 -25.13 -19.32 -6.29
N GLY A 751 -26.24 -19.84 -6.81
CA GLY A 751 -26.89 -19.31 -8.02
C GLY A 751 -26.30 -19.79 -9.34
N VAL A 752 -25.30 -20.66 -9.34
CA VAL A 752 -24.75 -21.25 -10.57
C VAL A 752 -25.65 -22.36 -11.07
N SER A 753 -26.12 -22.24 -12.32
CA SER A 753 -26.68 -23.36 -13.11
C SER A 753 -25.67 -23.79 -14.15
N LEU A 754 -25.35 -25.08 -14.19
CA LEU A 754 -24.48 -25.71 -15.19
C LEU A 754 -25.24 -26.24 -16.41
N ASP A 755 -26.54 -25.99 -16.48
CA ASP A 755 -27.35 -26.40 -17.60
C ASP A 755 -26.98 -25.62 -18.88
N ILE A 756 -26.62 -26.38 -19.91
CA ILE A 756 -26.09 -25.90 -21.20
C ILE A 756 -27.16 -25.19 -22.06
N ASN A 757 -28.39 -25.06 -21.58
CA ASN A 757 -29.55 -24.63 -22.35
C ASN A 757 -30.09 -23.21 -22.03
N ASN A 758 -29.26 -22.32 -21.54
CA ASN A 758 -29.66 -20.89 -21.40
C ASN A 758 -28.69 -19.94 -22.11
#